data_e20a8480812b68d87ed9d7d7ee88915b
#
_entry.id   e20a8480812b68d87ed9d7d7ee88915b
#
_cell.length_a   1.000
_cell.length_b   1.000
_cell.length_c   1.000
_cell.angle_alpha   90.00
_cell.angle_beta   90.00
_cell.angle_gamma   90.00
#
_symmetry.space_group_name_H-M   'P 1'
#
loop_
_entity.id
_entity.type
_entity.pdbx_description
1 polymer ?
#
loop_
_entity_poly.entity_id
_entity_poly.type
_entity_poly.pdbx_seq_one_letter_code
_entity_poly.pdbx_strand_id
1 'polypeptide(L)'
;MIFHFSLFTCEALFTFHFSLAKLFTCEAFFTCEAFFNLSAFYFAKMVAITENNCTFAADNSITCSMKKVFSLLLLAAFAPFQLLLATDYENWMAGLDDDAFVCQLSIPGAHDACASSFSGTSAIAALVSGKVQTKSVQQMLPLGARLFDLRPAVKNNKLTICHGILVTSFDFNTVMGQIRDYVVAHPTEFCVVLMRHEVEADDGNASFGDLLQTSLASIKNYLVDFRPNLTVGEARGKILFISRDDYTPPIYGGRTVDLRDNRSDINEMLGGHCYGPGTYRCSWWVQDHYEYSDVSNKKQAILDMLTRSSALAGGYTYTWAVNETSGYKGTGTNSACQTNAKATNPYLQELLASGNYNGPAGLVFMDYCGDGDNSGYYGLSLTREIVNHNFRYSMSKQGDPIYLNGNLYVAPRGRDMMWEAKFLRREGPSQPDGENSSAASQLDGVTAPSGWYTLNFNDASWETKRFPTASAGTGAPYYSQWDGTYNVLYIRREFYVDHDPTIDSYRFYTYHDDDYKVYLNGSLLDSQDGWSSDFNNYRSVSIPSSKLNVGRNVLAIQVQQNWGGAYFDCGVLRTEGKSAPLKLTSDKWHTFVAPGHNVDFTGTNVKAYKIVEIVDGSTAYAKAEEVSIVPAGEAVVVRSNGGAKTYNIPVTKTEASLNGNMLKATTATLTVTQPQSIYCVAEQNGISGFYPVTVGTSLAKGKGYLDLSSSNVKPSSILLDIDDDATSIEHPTLDIDHSDAAIFNVAGQRMQRMQKGLNIVGGRKVLLN
;
A
#
# COMPACT_ATOMS: atom_id res chain seq x y z
N MET A 1 -29.53 43.18 -2.75
CA MET A 1 -30.68 42.32 -2.45
C MET A 1 -30.71 42.13 -0.96
N ILE A 2 -31.67 42.77 -0.28
CA ILE A 2 -31.74 42.77 1.20
C ILE A 2 -32.57 41.56 1.59
N PHE A 3 -31.99 40.62 2.34
CA PHE A 3 -32.73 39.50 2.91
C PHE A 3 -33.07 39.77 4.37
N HIS A 4 -34.38 39.77 4.65
CA HIS A 4 -34.89 39.72 6.02
C HIS A 4 -34.97 38.29 6.49
N PHE A 5 -34.34 37.96 7.62
CA PHE A 5 -34.45 36.67 8.26
C PHE A 5 -35.46 36.72 9.40
N SER A 6 -36.52 35.94 9.30
CA SER A 6 -37.39 35.60 10.43
C SER A 6 -37.33 34.11 10.73
N LEU A 7 -37.43 33.77 11.98
CA LEU A 7 -37.21 32.46 12.66
C LEU A 7 -37.38 31.20 11.84
N PHE A 8 -36.39 30.31 12.02
CA PHE A 8 -36.25 29.02 11.36
C PHE A 8 -37.28 27.99 11.85
N THR A 9 -38.09 27.51 10.92
CA THR A 9 -38.84 26.26 11.01
C THR A 9 -38.17 25.22 10.06
N CYS A 10 -38.51 23.95 10.22
CA CYS A 10 -37.94 22.83 9.41
C CYS A 10 -38.14 23.06 7.88
N GLU A 11 -39.18 23.82 7.46
CA GLU A 11 -39.42 24.20 6.08
C GLU A 11 -38.38 25.16 5.50
N ALA A 12 -37.78 26.03 6.32
CA ALA A 12 -36.77 26.97 5.86
C ALA A 12 -35.45 26.26 5.46
N LEU A 13 -35.10 25.12 6.12
CA LEU A 13 -33.96 24.27 5.72
C LEU A 13 -34.19 23.59 4.36
N PHE A 14 -35.44 23.17 4.09
CA PHE A 14 -35.79 22.53 2.81
C PHE A 14 -35.76 23.55 1.66
N THR A 15 -36.24 24.78 1.91
CA THR A 15 -36.23 25.86 0.93
C THR A 15 -34.83 26.37 0.61
N PHE A 16 -33.91 26.31 1.60
CA PHE A 16 -32.50 26.66 1.42
C PHE A 16 -31.77 25.63 0.55
N HIS A 17 -32.05 24.34 0.72
CA HIS A 17 -31.48 23.26 -0.09
C HIS A 17 -31.93 23.34 -1.56
N PHE A 18 -33.21 23.66 -1.79
CA PHE A 18 -33.76 23.83 -3.14
C PHE A 18 -33.24 25.08 -3.86
N SER A 19 -32.92 26.14 -3.11
CA SER A 19 -32.36 27.39 -3.65
C SER A 19 -30.85 27.18 -4.02
N LEU A 20 -30.09 26.38 -3.25
CA LEU A 20 -28.72 26.03 -3.61
C LEU A 20 -28.65 25.17 -4.89
N ALA A 21 -29.53 24.19 -5.02
CA ALA A 21 -29.61 23.36 -6.23
C ALA A 21 -29.91 24.16 -7.50
N LYS A 22 -30.67 25.27 -7.40
CA LYS A 22 -30.93 26.19 -8.53
C LYS A 22 -29.75 27.12 -8.85
N LEU A 23 -28.89 27.43 -7.90
CA LEU A 23 -27.66 28.21 -8.12
C LEU A 23 -26.61 27.47 -8.94
N PHE A 24 -26.58 26.12 -8.83
CA PHE A 24 -25.63 25.30 -9.57
C PHE A 24 -26.01 25.02 -11.03
N THR A 25 -27.21 25.43 -11.47
CA THR A 25 -27.64 25.27 -12.85
C THR A 25 -27.46 26.53 -13.70
N CYS A 26 -26.90 27.63 -13.15
CA CYS A 26 -26.63 28.85 -13.86
C CYS A 26 -25.14 29.01 -14.14
N GLU A 27 -24.74 28.96 -15.40
CA GLU A 27 -23.38 29.23 -15.87
C GLU A 27 -22.96 30.67 -15.55
N ALA A 28 -22.31 30.88 -14.40
CA ALA A 28 -21.66 32.14 -14.09
C ALA A 28 -20.31 31.83 -13.38
N PHE A 29 -19.23 32.24 -14.00
CA PHE A 29 -17.87 32.17 -13.56
C PHE A 29 -17.67 32.79 -12.16
N PHE A 30 -17.43 31.95 -11.14
CA PHE A 30 -16.81 32.37 -9.90
C PHE A 30 -15.41 31.77 -9.83
N THR A 31 -14.40 32.59 -9.58
CA THR A 31 -13.03 32.10 -9.30
C THR A 31 -13.01 31.38 -7.96
N CYS A 32 -12.21 30.32 -7.87
CA CYS A 32 -12.11 29.45 -6.69
C CYS A 32 -11.83 30.24 -5.38
N GLU A 33 -11.09 31.33 -5.47
CA GLU A 33 -10.72 32.20 -4.35
C GLU A 33 -11.89 32.99 -3.76
N ALA A 34 -12.84 33.43 -4.59
CA ALA A 34 -14.04 34.12 -4.13
C ALA A 34 -14.98 33.18 -3.38
N PHE A 35 -15.01 31.91 -3.75
CA PHE A 35 -15.83 30.87 -3.12
C PHE A 35 -15.24 30.46 -1.75
N PHE A 36 -13.92 30.33 -1.64
CA PHE A 36 -13.23 30.04 -0.37
C PHE A 36 -13.42 31.17 0.65
N ASN A 37 -13.32 32.43 0.21
CA ASN A 37 -13.49 33.58 1.08
C ASN A 37 -14.95 33.75 1.54
N LEU A 38 -15.93 33.41 0.70
CA LEU A 38 -17.34 33.45 1.08
C LEU A 38 -17.71 32.32 2.07
N SER A 39 -17.20 31.12 1.86
CA SER A 39 -17.46 29.98 2.76
C SER A 39 -16.80 30.16 4.13
N ALA A 40 -15.58 30.69 4.20
CA ALA A 40 -14.88 31.01 5.45
C ALA A 40 -15.58 32.13 6.22
N PHE A 41 -16.11 33.15 5.53
CA PHE A 41 -16.86 34.25 6.14
C PHE A 41 -18.20 33.79 6.75
N TYR A 42 -18.92 32.91 6.06
CA TYR A 42 -20.17 32.34 6.57
C TYR A 42 -19.93 31.34 7.71
N PHE A 43 -18.84 30.59 7.67
CA PHE A 43 -18.43 29.69 8.74
C PHE A 43 -18.08 30.43 10.02
N ALA A 44 -17.26 31.48 9.93
CA ALA A 44 -16.92 32.32 11.07
C ALA A 44 -18.16 33.00 11.70
N LYS A 45 -19.13 33.43 10.85
CA LYS A 45 -20.37 34.02 11.32
C LYS A 45 -21.33 33.02 11.96
N MET A 46 -21.36 31.76 11.49
CA MET A 46 -22.15 30.69 12.08
C MET A 46 -21.59 30.22 13.43
N VAL A 47 -20.27 30.13 13.57
CA VAL A 47 -19.60 29.84 14.84
C VAL A 47 -19.88 30.94 15.87
N ALA A 48 -19.80 32.21 15.48
CA ALA A 48 -20.10 33.35 16.35
C ALA A 48 -21.58 33.41 16.81
N ILE A 49 -22.52 32.93 16.00
CA ILE A 49 -23.95 32.86 16.34
C ILE A 49 -24.23 31.72 17.34
N THR A 50 -23.47 30.61 17.24
CA THR A 50 -23.59 29.46 18.18
C THR A 50 -22.98 29.76 19.55
N GLU A 51 -21.94 30.58 19.62
CA GLU A 51 -21.33 30.98 20.90
C GLU A 51 -22.18 32.02 21.68
N ASN A 52 -22.90 32.90 20.97
CA ASN A 52 -23.66 33.98 21.65
C ASN A 52 -25.10 33.58 22.04
N ASN A 53 -25.64 32.45 21.63
CA ASN A 53 -27.00 32.02 21.95
C ASN A 53 -27.11 30.87 22.96
N CYS A 54 -26.04 30.54 23.69
CA CYS A 54 -26.01 29.43 24.65
C CYS A 54 -26.21 29.86 26.13
N THR A 55 -26.96 30.92 26.36
CA THR A 55 -27.37 31.27 27.75
C THR A 55 -28.88 31.26 27.77
N PHE A 56 -29.51 30.13 28.05
CA PHE A 56 -30.80 29.91 28.71
C PHE A 56 -31.34 28.51 28.38
N ALA A 57 -31.12 27.54 29.23
CA ALA A 57 -32.07 26.52 29.67
C ALA A 57 -31.38 25.48 30.57
N ALA A 58 -31.96 25.28 31.71
CA ALA A 58 -31.50 24.32 32.70
C ALA A 58 -32.01 22.91 32.38
N ASP A 59 -31.43 22.28 31.35
CA ASP A 59 -31.55 20.83 31.16
C ASP A 59 -30.36 20.33 30.31
N ASN A 60 -29.34 19.80 31.02
CA ASN A 60 -28.04 19.45 30.42
C ASN A 60 -28.09 18.20 29.52
N SER A 61 -29.16 17.43 29.51
CA SER A 61 -29.26 16.19 28.73
C SER A 61 -29.62 16.38 27.28
N ILE A 62 -30.41 17.40 26.95
CA ILE A 62 -30.87 17.68 25.57
C ILE A 62 -29.80 18.42 24.77
N THR A 63 -29.00 19.28 25.42
CA THR A 63 -27.94 20.07 24.74
C THR A 63 -26.74 19.22 24.30
N CYS A 64 -26.41 18.14 25.03
CA CYS A 64 -25.32 17.24 24.65
C CYS A 64 -25.69 16.37 23.42
N SER A 65 -26.95 15.93 23.32
CA SER A 65 -27.44 15.15 22.18
C SER A 65 -27.50 15.99 20.91
N MET A 66 -27.95 17.25 20.99
CA MET A 66 -28.03 18.15 19.83
C MET A 66 -26.63 18.57 19.32
N LYS A 67 -25.65 18.79 20.21
CA LYS A 67 -24.25 19.06 19.80
C LYS A 67 -23.61 17.86 19.07
N LYS A 68 -23.87 16.64 19.50
CA LYS A 68 -23.37 15.42 18.82
C LYS A 68 -24.05 15.21 17.46
N VAL A 69 -25.34 15.44 17.38
CA VAL A 69 -26.10 15.34 16.10
C VAL A 69 -25.67 16.44 15.15
N PHE A 70 -25.43 17.64 15.61
CA PHE A 70 -24.96 18.76 14.77
C PHE A 70 -23.52 18.55 14.29
N SER A 71 -22.62 18.00 15.14
CA SER A 71 -21.25 17.62 14.71
C SER A 71 -21.26 16.45 13.75
N LEU A 72 -22.14 15.47 13.90
CA LEU A 72 -22.30 14.38 12.94
C LEU A 72 -22.91 14.86 11.61
N LEU A 73 -23.87 15.78 11.66
CA LEU A 73 -24.46 16.38 10.45
C LEU A 73 -23.46 17.29 9.72
N LEU A 74 -22.58 18.01 10.45
CA LEU A 74 -21.48 18.75 9.83
C LEU A 74 -20.44 17.80 9.19
N LEU A 75 -20.02 16.75 9.90
CA LEU A 75 -19.10 15.73 9.34
C LEU A 75 -19.73 15.01 8.13
N ALA A 76 -21.00 14.68 8.18
CA ALA A 76 -21.71 14.08 7.06
C ALA A 76 -21.95 15.06 5.88
N ALA A 77 -22.02 16.37 6.14
CA ALA A 77 -22.10 17.38 5.10
C ALA A 77 -20.75 17.72 4.46
N PHE A 78 -19.64 17.56 5.18
CA PHE A 78 -18.28 17.79 4.67
C PHE A 78 -17.64 16.55 4.03
N ALA A 79 -18.05 15.33 4.41
CA ALA A 79 -17.55 14.10 3.79
C ALA A 79 -17.81 14.03 2.27
N PRO A 80 -18.99 14.42 1.72
CA PRO A 80 -19.18 14.50 0.27
C PRO A 80 -18.53 15.73 -0.38
N PHE A 81 -18.14 16.77 0.37
CA PHE A 81 -17.56 17.98 -0.21
C PHE A 81 -16.09 17.83 -0.58
N GLN A 82 -15.33 16.91 0.05
CA GLN A 82 -13.99 16.51 -0.41
C GLN A 82 -14.04 15.61 -1.66
N LEU A 83 -15.21 15.05 -2.00
CA LEU A 83 -15.40 14.20 -3.19
C LEU A 83 -15.96 14.96 -4.41
N LEU A 84 -16.17 16.27 -4.34
CA LEU A 84 -16.81 17.06 -5.40
C LEU A 84 -15.91 18.15 -6.01
N LEU A 85 -14.59 18.03 -5.89
CA LEU A 85 -13.71 18.62 -6.88
C LEU A 85 -13.81 17.69 -8.09
N ALA A 86 -14.54 18.11 -9.12
CA ALA A 86 -14.60 17.37 -10.38
C ALA A 86 -13.15 17.12 -10.82
N THR A 87 -12.73 15.86 -10.85
CA THR A 87 -11.41 15.49 -11.33
C THR A 87 -11.28 16.06 -12.74
N ASP A 88 -10.28 16.88 -12.97
CA ASP A 88 -9.93 17.32 -14.31
C ASP A 88 -9.32 16.14 -15.06
N TYR A 89 -10.15 15.39 -15.77
CA TYR A 89 -9.71 14.19 -16.49
C TYR A 89 -8.76 14.52 -17.65
N GLU A 90 -8.75 15.76 -18.11
CA GLU A 90 -7.84 16.22 -19.15
C GLU A 90 -6.41 16.43 -18.64
N ASN A 91 -6.26 16.78 -17.34
CA ASN A 91 -4.97 17.03 -16.70
C ASN A 91 -4.84 16.24 -15.38
N TRP A 92 -5.36 15.03 -15.33
CA TRP A 92 -5.47 14.29 -14.07
C TRP A 92 -4.12 13.90 -13.45
N MET A 93 -3.08 13.75 -14.28
CA MET A 93 -1.75 13.43 -13.76
C MET A 93 -1.11 14.60 -13.01
N ALA A 94 -1.62 15.85 -13.17
CA ALA A 94 -1.17 17.00 -12.41
C ALA A 94 -1.27 16.78 -10.88
N GLY A 95 -2.21 15.92 -10.42
CA GLY A 95 -2.38 15.57 -9.02
C GLY A 95 -1.45 14.46 -8.50
N LEU A 96 -0.60 13.88 -9.36
CA LEU A 96 0.33 12.83 -8.98
C LEU A 96 1.66 13.42 -8.48
N ASP A 97 2.31 12.72 -7.56
CA ASP A 97 3.65 13.04 -7.07
C ASP A 97 4.69 12.76 -8.18
N ASP A 98 5.58 13.70 -8.45
CA ASP A 98 6.62 13.56 -9.46
C ASP A 98 7.58 12.40 -9.17
N ASP A 99 7.81 12.09 -7.90
CA ASP A 99 8.70 11.02 -7.47
C ASP A 99 8.01 9.63 -7.49
N ALA A 100 6.68 9.56 -7.68
CA ALA A 100 5.96 8.28 -7.79
C ALA A 100 6.45 7.48 -9.00
N PHE A 101 6.56 6.15 -8.85
CA PHE A 101 6.96 5.29 -9.97
C PHE A 101 5.79 5.05 -10.93
N VAL A 102 6.04 5.14 -12.25
CA VAL A 102 5.01 4.91 -13.28
C VAL A 102 4.40 3.50 -13.18
N CYS A 103 5.18 2.49 -12.81
CA CYS A 103 4.68 1.12 -12.60
C CYS A 103 3.68 0.99 -11.43
N GLN A 104 3.57 2.01 -10.59
CA GLN A 104 2.60 2.09 -9.48
C GLN A 104 1.27 2.75 -9.88
N LEU A 105 1.13 3.14 -11.13
CA LEU A 105 -0.08 3.81 -11.62
C LEU A 105 -1.11 2.82 -12.14
N SER A 106 -2.36 3.26 -12.08
CA SER A 106 -3.48 2.70 -12.83
C SER A 106 -3.73 3.59 -14.04
N ILE A 107 -3.41 3.12 -15.25
CA ILE A 107 -3.46 3.93 -16.47
C ILE A 107 -4.53 3.38 -17.41
N PRO A 108 -5.63 4.13 -17.64
CA PRO A 108 -6.69 3.70 -18.57
C PRO A 108 -6.27 3.89 -20.02
N GLY A 109 -6.69 2.97 -20.89
CA GLY A 109 -6.41 3.08 -22.31
C GLY A 109 -7.21 2.15 -23.21
N ALA A 110 -6.92 2.24 -24.49
CA ALA A 110 -7.65 1.58 -25.54
C ALA A 110 -6.84 0.41 -26.11
N HIS A 111 -7.43 -0.79 -26.09
CA HIS A 111 -7.06 -1.92 -26.93
C HIS A 111 -7.39 -1.57 -28.39
N ASP A 112 -6.49 -1.91 -29.34
CA ASP A 112 -6.66 -1.56 -30.76
C ASP A 112 -7.16 -0.11 -30.94
N ALA A 113 -6.40 0.84 -30.41
CA ALA A 113 -6.86 2.22 -30.18
C ALA A 113 -7.37 2.96 -31.42
N CYS A 114 -6.97 2.51 -32.63
CA CYS A 114 -7.40 3.09 -33.89
C CYS A 114 -8.50 2.30 -34.61
N ALA A 115 -9.03 1.23 -34.03
CA ALA A 115 -10.09 0.41 -34.60
C ALA A 115 -11.48 1.05 -34.48
N SER A 116 -11.56 2.36 -34.69
CA SER A 116 -12.80 3.16 -34.70
C SER A 116 -13.27 3.50 -36.10
N SER A 117 -12.36 3.62 -37.07
CA SER A 117 -12.63 3.95 -38.47
C SER A 117 -11.71 3.20 -39.41
N PHE A 118 -12.26 2.71 -40.52
CA PHE A 118 -11.57 1.89 -41.50
C PHE A 118 -11.68 2.48 -42.90
N SER A 119 -10.71 2.19 -43.78
CA SER A 119 -10.62 2.74 -45.12
C SER A 119 -10.92 1.68 -46.22
N GLY A 120 -11.33 2.14 -47.38
CA GLY A 120 -11.52 1.30 -48.57
C GLY A 120 -12.45 0.11 -48.32
N THR A 121 -12.07 -1.07 -48.80
CA THR A 121 -12.82 -2.32 -48.62
C THR A 121 -12.86 -2.79 -47.19
N SER A 122 -11.86 -2.41 -46.37
CA SER A 122 -11.84 -2.70 -44.93
C SER A 122 -12.99 -2.04 -44.18
N ALA A 123 -13.50 -0.89 -44.64
CA ALA A 123 -14.66 -0.26 -44.05
C ALA A 123 -15.95 -1.10 -44.14
N ILE A 124 -16.09 -1.91 -45.20
CA ILE A 124 -17.23 -2.84 -45.39
C ILE A 124 -17.08 -4.01 -44.42
N ALA A 125 -15.90 -4.61 -44.35
CA ALA A 125 -15.62 -5.74 -43.47
C ALA A 125 -15.75 -5.33 -41.99
N ALA A 126 -15.37 -4.11 -41.66
CA ALA A 126 -15.47 -3.54 -40.30
C ALA A 126 -16.91 -3.35 -39.81
N LEU A 127 -17.93 -3.48 -40.66
CA LEU A 127 -19.33 -3.50 -40.21
C LEU A 127 -19.66 -4.80 -39.42
N VAL A 128 -18.90 -5.86 -39.62
CA VAL A 128 -19.11 -7.16 -39.00
C VAL A 128 -18.05 -7.49 -37.96
N SER A 129 -16.78 -7.16 -38.26
CA SER A 129 -15.64 -7.52 -37.42
C SER A 129 -14.58 -6.41 -37.42
N GLY A 130 -13.81 -6.31 -36.37
CA GLY A 130 -12.65 -5.43 -36.23
C GLY A 130 -12.93 -4.06 -35.67
N LYS A 131 -14.19 -3.63 -35.49
CA LYS A 131 -14.50 -2.35 -34.86
C LYS A 131 -14.70 -2.49 -33.36
N VAL A 132 -13.64 -2.20 -32.59
CA VAL A 132 -13.63 -2.32 -31.12
C VAL A 132 -13.53 -0.96 -30.41
N GLN A 133 -13.48 0.14 -31.18
CA GLN A 133 -13.53 1.50 -30.66
C GLN A 133 -14.58 2.32 -31.44
N THR A 134 -15.11 3.38 -30.82
CA THR A 134 -15.96 4.38 -31.50
C THR A 134 -15.28 5.73 -31.59
N LYS A 135 -14.29 5.99 -30.76
CA LYS A 135 -13.52 7.24 -30.67
C LYS A 135 -12.12 7.06 -31.25
N SER A 136 -11.59 8.12 -31.84
CA SER A 136 -10.18 8.21 -32.19
C SER A 136 -9.32 8.46 -30.95
N VAL A 137 -8.00 8.23 -31.04
CA VAL A 137 -7.03 8.57 -29.99
C VAL A 137 -7.17 10.03 -29.55
N GLN A 138 -7.27 10.94 -30.52
CA GLN A 138 -7.47 12.38 -30.25
C GLN A 138 -8.73 12.69 -29.45
N GLN A 139 -9.80 11.91 -29.62
CA GLN A 139 -11.03 12.07 -28.86
C GLN A 139 -10.99 11.43 -27.46
N MET A 140 -10.15 10.40 -27.27
CA MET A 140 -10.00 9.71 -26.00
C MET A 140 -9.09 10.47 -25.00
N LEU A 141 -8.09 11.19 -25.52
CA LEU A 141 -7.12 11.94 -24.70
C LEU A 141 -7.77 12.89 -23.68
N PRO A 142 -8.69 13.81 -24.07
CA PRO A 142 -9.33 14.72 -23.12
C PRO A 142 -10.30 14.02 -22.15
N LEU A 143 -10.65 12.75 -22.41
CA LEU A 143 -11.52 11.96 -21.55
C LEU A 143 -10.77 11.23 -20.43
N GLY A 144 -9.42 11.29 -20.41
CA GLY A 144 -8.57 10.70 -19.39
C GLY A 144 -7.73 9.52 -19.85
N ALA A 145 -7.91 9.00 -21.05
CA ALA A 145 -7.09 7.90 -21.59
C ALA A 145 -5.63 8.35 -21.80
N ARG A 146 -4.67 7.53 -21.35
CA ARG A 146 -3.23 7.79 -21.47
C ARG A 146 -2.44 6.58 -21.93
N LEU A 147 -3.14 5.53 -22.39
CA LEU A 147 -2.55 4.26 -22.82
C LEU A 147 -3.17 3.85 -24.15
N PHE A 148 -2.34 3.57 -25.14
CA PHE A 148 -2.80 3.27 -26.50
C PHE A 148 -2.06 2.07 -27.09
N ASP A 149 -2.82 1.03 -27.47
CA ASP A 149 -2.35 -0.10 -28.25
C ASP A 149 -2.40 0.29 -29.74
N LEU A 150 -1.23 0.49 -30.33
CA LEU A 150 -1.09 0.88 -31.75
C LEU A 150 -0.49 -0.26 -32.55
N ARG A 151 -1.17 -0.67 -33.62
CA ARG A 151 -0.78 -1.81 -34.45
C ARG A 151 -0.49 -1.41 -35.89
N PRO A 152 0.69 -0.85 -36.19
CA PRO A 152 1.07 -0.49 -37.54
C PRO A 152 1.47 -1.73 -38.40
N ALA A 153 1.20 -1.64 -39.70
CA ALA A 153 1.71 -2.50 -40.74
C ALA A 153 2.38 -1.65 -41.84
N VAL A 154 3.19 -2.29 -42.68
CA VAL A 154 3.78 -1.66 -43.86
C VAL A 154 2.78 -1.67 -45.03
N LYS A 155 2.13 -0.54 -45.29
CA LYS A 155 1.20 -0.34 -46.40
C LYS A 155 1.76 0.69 -47.37
N ASN A 156 1.97 0.30 -48.62
CA ASN A 156 2.54 1.19 -49.63
C ASN A 156 3.84 1.87 -49.17
N ASN A 157 4.72 1.11 -48.51
CA ASN A 157 5.99 1.57 -47.92
C ASN A 157 5.86 2.67 -46.87
N LYS A 158 4.72 2.71 -46.12
CA LYS A 158 4.48 3.59 -44.98
C LYS A 158 3.88 2.79 -43.83
N LEU A 159 4.00 3.30 -42.61
CA LEU A 159 3.35 2.72 -41.46
C LEU A 159 1.90 3.19 -41.39
N THR A 160 0.97 2.27 -41.60
CA THR A 160 -0.47 2.49 -41.49
C THR A 160 -1.03 1.59 -40.40
N ILE A 161 -1.90 2.11 -39.54
CA ILE A 161 -2.46 1.30 -38.46
C ILE A 161 -3.51 0.34 -39.03
N CYS A 162 -3.42 -0.92 -38.61
CA CYS A 162 -4.30 -2.00 -39.02
C CYS A 162 -4.92 -2.68 -37.79
N HIS A 163 -5.93 -3.52 -38.00
CA HIS A 163 -6.45 -4.48 -37.06
C HIS A 163 -6.56 -5.83 -37.80
N GLY A 164 -5.64 -6.73 -37.54
CA GLY A 164 -5.39 -7.85 -38.45
C GLY A 164 -5.18 -7.33 -39.85
N ILE A 165 -5.81 -7.96 -40.83
CA ILE A 165 -5.72 -7.54 -42.26
C ILE A 165 -6.53 -6.29 -42.61
N LEU A 166 -7.33 -5.77 -41.68
CA LEU A 166 -8.20 -4.60 -41.90
C LEU A 166 -7.43 -3.30 -41.75
N VAL A 167 -7.41 -2.47 -42.78
CA VAL A 167 -6.71 -1.20 -42.82
C VAL A 167 -7.59 -0.11 -42.20
N THR A 168 -7.11 0.52 -41.14
CA THR A 168 -7.82 1.65 -40.53
C THR A 168 -7.67 2.93 -41.36
N SER A 169 -8.38 3.98 -40.98
CA SER A 169 -8.24 5.33 -41.56
C SER A 169 -7.06 6.13 -40.98
N PHE A 170 -6.19 5.52 -40.22
CA PHE A 170 -5.18 6.22 -39.40
C PHE A 170 -3.76 5.86 -39.86
N ASP A 171 -2.97 6.88 -40.15
CA ASP A 171 -1.53 6.79 -40.37
C ASP A 171 -0.80 6.82 -39.03
N PHE A 172 0.20 5.96 -38.83
CA PHE A 172 0.93 5.84 -37.55
C PHE A 172 1.60 7.14 -37.12
N ASN A 173 2.28 7.84 -38.07
CA ASN A 173 2.97 9.08 -37.74
C ASN A 173 2.00 10.20 -37.35
N THR A 174 0.82 10.22 -38.00
CA THR A 174 -0.24 11.18 -37.64
C THR A 174 -0.76 10.94 -36.24
N VAL A 175 -1.02 9.68 -35.85
CA VAL A 175 -1.48 9.36 -34.49
C VAL A 175 -0.40 9.66 -33.44
N MET A 176 0.85 9.28 -33.70
CA MET A 176 1.97 9.63 -32.80
C MET A 176 2.16 11.15 -32.69
N GLY A 177 1.94 11.89 -33.79
CA GLY A 177 1.91 13.35 -33.78
C GLY A 177 0.81 13.93 -32.91
N GLN A 178 -0.41 13.38 -32.96
CA GLN A 178 -1.53 13.82 -32.10
C GLN A 178 -1.22 13.57 -30.61
N ILE A 179 -0.65 12.41 -30.26
CA ILE A 179 -0.24 12.11 -28.88
C ILE A 179 0.86 13.07 -28.43
N ARG A 180 1.88 13.32 -29.27
CA ARG A 180 2.94 14.30 -28.99
C ARG A 180 2.38 15.68 -28.75
N ASP A 181 1.52 16.19 -29.62
CA ASP A 181 0.95 17.53 -29.53
C ASP A 181 0.11 17.69 -28.27
N TYR A 182 -0.58 16.59 -27.85
CA TYR A 182 -1.31 16.57 -26.61
C TYR A 182 -0.40 16.70 -25.39
N VAL A 183 0.65 15.87 -25.24
CA VAL A 183 1.55 15.94 -24.08
C VAL A 183 2.36 17.24 -24.04
N VAL A 184 2.57 17.89 -25.18
CA VAL A 184 3.18 19.23 -25.26
C VAL A 184 2.22 20.31 -24.77
N ALA A 185 0.93 20.22 -25.14
CA ALA A 185 -0.10 21.14 -24.69
C ALA A 185 -0.47 20.93 -23.20
N HIS A 186 -0.32 19.72 -22.70
CA HIS A 186 -0.60 19.31 -21.33
C HIS A 186 0.66 18.78 -20.64
N PRO A 187 1.58 19.65 -20.23
CA PRO A 187 2.93 19.24 -19.78
C PRO A 187 2.95 18.49 -18.45
N THR A 188 1.85 18.43 -17.73
CA THR A 188 1.69 17.59 -16.53
C THR A 188 1.41 16.14 -16.88
N GLU A 189 0.98 15.87 -18.10
CA GLU A 189 0.57 14.56 -18.57
C GLU A 189 1.72 13.83 -19.29
N PHE A 190 1.60 12.52 -19.36
CA PHE A 190 2.36 11.66 -20.27
C PHE A 190 1.45 10.60 -20.86
N CYS A 191 1.88 9.96 -21.95
CA CYS A 191 1.16 8.85 -22.56
C CYS A 191 2.06 7.63 -22.67
N VAL A 192 1.45 6.44 -22.57
CA VAL A 192 2.11 5.15 -22.85
C VAL A 192 1.55 4.63 -24.16
N VAL A 193 2.42 4.23 -25.05
CA VAL A 193 2.08 3.56 -26.32
C VAL A 193 2.69 2.17 -26.28
N LEU A 194 1.85 1.15 -26.33
CA LEU A 194 2.28 -0.23 -26.55
C LEU A 194 2.06 -0.55 -28.05
N MET A 195 3.13 -0.87 -28.76
CA MET A 195 3.10 -1.10 -30.21
C MET A 195 3.33 -2.56 -30.55
N ARG A 196 2.51 -3.08 -31.46
CA ARG A 196 2.66 -4.39 -32.08
C ARG A 196 2.66 -4.25 -33.60
N HIS A 197 3.53 -5.00 -34.27
CA HIS A 197 3.53 -5.10 -35.72
C HIS A 197 2.39 -6.02 -36.21
N GLU A 198 1.48 -5.49 -37.05
CA GLU A 198 0.44 -6.30 -37.71
C GLU A 198 0.98 -6.86 -39.02
N VAL A 199 1.91 -7.80 -38.92
CA VAL A 199 2.68 -8.36 -40.03
C VAL A 199 1.81 -8.98 -41.14
N GLU A 200 0.67 -9.55 -40.80
CA GLU A 200 -0.28 -10.14 -41.75
C GLU A 200 -0.94 -9.11 -42.69
N ALA A 201 -0.86 -7.83 -42.33
CA ALA A 201 -1.38 -6.74 -43.14
C ALA A 201 -0.31 -6.14 -44.09
N ASP A 202 0.95 -6.50 -43.97
CA ASP A 202 2.02 -5.96 -44.81
C ASP A 202 1.77 -6.18 -46.29
N ASP A 203 2.06 -5.18 -47.14
CA ASP A 203 1.95 -5.27 -48.59
C ASP A 203 3.13 -4.61 -49.34
N GLY A 204 4.15 -4.15 -48.60
CA GLY A 204 5.31 -3.43 -49.14
C GLY A 204 6.61 -4.19 -48.93
N ASN A 205 7.66 -3.76 -49.64
CA ASN A 205 9.01 -4.28 -49.51
C ASN A 205 9.89 -3.47 -48.56
N ALA A 206 9.37 -2.38 -47.98
CA ALA A 206 10.11 -1.58 -47.02
C ALA A 206 10.25 -2.34 -45.69
N SER A 207 11.39 -2.19 -45.05
CA SER A 207 11.64 -2.75 -43.72
C SER A 207 10.74 -2.05 -42.67
N PHE A 208 9.89 -2.82 -41.99
CA PHE A 208 9.10 -2.33 -40.88
C PHE A 208 9.99 -1.66 -39.82
N GLY A 209 11.10 -2.34 -39.46
CA GLY A 209 12.03 -1.83 -38.43
C GLY A 209 12.66 -0.49 -38.79
N ASP A 210 13.02 -0.27 -40.07
CA ASP A 210 13.60 0.98 -40.56
C ASP A 210 12.56 2.11 -40.60
N LEU A 211 11.34 1.80 -41.01
CA LEU A 211 10.24 2.76 -41.03
C LEU A 211 9.88 3.19 -39.60
N LEU A 212 9.80 2.24 -38.67
CA LEU A 212 9.49 2.51 -37.27
C LEU A 212 10.60 3.35 -36.62
N GLN A 213 11.86 2.95 -36.82
CA GLN A 213 13.01 3.71 -36.30
C GLN A 213 13.02 5.16 -36.83
N THR A 214 12.78 5.35 -38.13
CA THR A 214 12.68 6.66 -38.75
C THR A 214 11.55 7.50 -38.14
N SER A 215 10.38 6.90 -37.95
CA SER A 215 9.23 7.54 -37.33
C SER A 215 9.54 8.01 -35.92
N LEU A 216 10.10 7.12 -35.10
CA LEU A 216 10.45 7.44 -33.70
C LEU A 216 11.59 8.47 -33.61
N ALA A 217 12.60 8.39 -34.48
CA ALA A 217 13.68 9.36 -34.53
C ALA A 217 13.16 10.79 -34.78
N SER A 218 12.09 10.94 -35.57
CA SER A 218 11.49 12.25 -35.87
C SER A 218 10.88 12.94 -34.64
N ILE A 219 10.48 12.17 -33.62
CA ILE A 219 9.86 12.66 -32.37
C ILE A 219 10.68 12.32 -31.12
N LYS A 220 11.93 11.91 -31.26
CA LYS A 220 12.76 11.39 -30.15
C LYS A 220 12.84 12.32 -28.93
N ASN A 221 12.79 13.64 -29.12
CA ASN A 221 12.84 14.61 -28.03
C ASN A 221 11.61 14.59 -27.13
N TYR A 222 10.52 13.96 -27.61
CA TYR A 222 9.25 13.77 -26.89
C TYR A 222 9.08 12.35 -26.37
N LEU A 223 10.06 11.47 -26.57
CA LEU A 223 10.06 10.13 -26.03
C LEU A 223 10.83 10.09 -24.71
N VAL A 224 10.40 9.26 -23.79
CA VAL A 224 11.14 8.93 -22.57
C VAL A 224 11.59 7.47 -22.66
N ASP A 225 12.85 7.23 -22.26
CA ASP A 225 13.41 5.89 -22.25
C ASP A 225 12.83 5.06 -21.10
N PHE A 226 12.46 3.84 -21.42
CA PHE A 226 11.95 2.90 -20.43
C PHE A 226 13.02 2.58 -19.40
N ARG A 227 12.64 2.71 -18.15
CA ARG A 227 13.35 2.19 -16.99
C ARG A 227 12.34 1.56 -16.03
N PRO A 228 12.68 0.45 -15.36
CA PRO A 228 11.76 -0.19 -14.42
C PRO A 228 11.24 0.76 -13.35
N ASN A 229 12.11 1.67 -12.87
CA ASN A 229 11.85 2.69 -11.85
C ASN A 229 11.62 4.09 -12.44
N LEU A 230 11.08 4.18 -13.66
CA LEU A 230 10.71 5.47 -14.27
C LEU A 230 9.71 6.20 -13.35
N THR A 231 9.97 7.47 -13.05
CA THR A 231 9.08 8.29 -12.23
C THR A 231 8.09 9.09 -13.09
N VAL A 232 7.01 9.53 -12.46
CA VAL A 232 5.99 10.39 -13.09
C VAL A 232 6.64 11.68 -13.60
N GLY A 233 7.47 12.34 -12.77
CA GLY A 233 8.15 13.59 -13.15
C GLY A 233 9.05 13.45 -14.36
N GLU A 234 9.77 12.32 -14.49
CA GLU A 234 10.60 12.03 -15.67
C GLU A 234 9.79 11.77 -16.94
N ALA A 235 8.56 11.24 -16.79
CA ALA A 235 7.66 10.93 -17.89
C ALA A 235 6.83 12.13 -18.36
N ARG A 236 6.63 13.16 -17.53
CA ARG A 236 5.78 14.32 -17.85
C ARG A 236 6.20 15.00 -19.15
N GLY A 237 5.24 15.38 -19.97
CA GLY A 237 5.43 16.00 -21.28
C GLY A 237 6.01 15.05 -22.33
N LYS A 238 6.05 13.74 -22.06
CA LYS A 238 6.67 12.71 -22.91
C LYS A 238 5.72 11.58 -23.27
N ILE A 239 6.18 10.74 -24.19
CA ILE A 239 5.55 9.48 -24.58
C ILE A 239 6.49 8.36 -24.16
N LEU A 240 6.02 7.43 -23.35
CA LEU A 240 6.69 6.15 -23.11
C LEU A 240 6.25 5.18 -24.22
N PHE A 241 7.08 5.04 -25.22
CA PHE A 241 6.84 4.12 -26.33
C PHE A 241 7.47 2.76 -26.02
N ILE A 242 6.69 1.69 -26.11
CA ILE A 242 7.14 0.32 -25.86
C ILE A 242 6.76 -0.54 -27.06
N SER A 243 7.77 -1.06 -27.74
CA SER A 243 7.58 -2.00 -28.86
C SER A 243 7.49 -3.44 -28.36
N ARG A 244 6.53 -4.19 -28.87
CA ARG A 244 6.44 -5.66 -28.70
C ARG A 244 7.29 -6.43 -29.70
N ASP A 245 7.80 -5.74 -30.73
CA ASP A 245 8.56 -6.30 -31.82
C ASP A 245 9.94 -5.67 -31.95
N ASP A 246 10.87 -6.41 -32.50
CA ASP A 246 12.19 -5.91 -32.82
C ASP A 246 12.14 -4.88 -33.95
N TYR A 247 12.97 -3.86 -33.86
CA TYR A 247 13.14 -2.86 -34.90
C TYR A 247 14.59 -2.33 -34.95
N THR A 248 14.92 -1.64 -36.03
CA THR A 248 16.28 -1.15 -36.29
C THR A 248 16.77 -0.17 -35.22
N PRO A 249 17.94 -0.40 -34.62
CA PRO A 249 18.52 0.53 -33.66
C PRO A 249 18.83 1.92 -34.25
N PRO A 250 18.86 3.00 -33.42
CA PRO A 250 18.77 3.00 -31.98
C PRO A 250 17.34 2.77 -31.48
N ILE A 251 17.22 2.05 -30.34
CA ILE A 251 15.95 1.83 -29.68
C ILE A 251 15.57 3.06 -28.86
N TYR A 252 14.33 3.53 -29.00
CA TYR A 252 13.73 4.61 -28.24
C TYR A 252 12.63 4.07 -27.32
N GLY A 253 12.52 4.62 -26.13
CA GLY A 253 11.55 4.13 -25.14
C GLY A 253 11.93 2.78 -24.60
N GLY A 254 11.15 1.74 -24.93
CA GLY A 254 11.39 0.37 -24.48
C GLY A 254 10.99 -0.68 -25.49
N ARG A 255 11.39 -1.93 -25.21
CA ARG A 255 11.04 -3.11 -26.01
C ARG A 255 10.70 -4.28 -25.09
N THR A 256 9.62 -4.99 -25.37
CA THR A 256 9.26 -6.25 -24.70
C THR A 256 9.57 -7.43 -25.62
N VAL A 257 10.00 -8.56 -25.07
CA VAL A 257 10.32 -9.75 -25.88
C VAL A 257 9.39 -10.94 -25.60
N ASP A 258 8.66 -10.91 -24.50
CA ASP A 258 7.87 -12.05 -24.02
C ASP A 258 6.40 -11.74 -23.76
N LEU A 259 5.90 -10.60 -24.23
CA LEU A 259 4.46 -10.32 -24.17
C LEU A 259 3.72 -11.26 -25.09
N ARG A 260 3.02 -12.23 -24.52
CA ARG A 260 2.25 -13.23 -25.26
C ARG A 260 0.80 -12.82 -25.34
N ASP A 261 0.23 -13.02 -26.53
CA ASP A 261 -1.18 -12.78 -26.78
C ASP A 261 -2.03 -14.00 -26.39
N ASN A 262 -3.29 -13.73 -26.11
CA ASN A 262 -4.38 -14.69 -26.07
C ASN A 262 -4.06 -15.98 -25.31
N ARG A 263 -3.64 -15.87 -24.07
CA ARG A 263 -3.43 -17.02 -23.19
C ARG A 263 -4.76 -17.43 -22.58
N SER A 264 -5.17 -18.67 -22.87
CA SER A 264 -6.35 -19.28 -22.26
C SER A 264 -6.13 -19.69 -20.81
N ASP A 265 -4.90 -19.68 -20.33
CA ASP A 265 -4.53 -20.05 -18.97
C ASP A 265 -4.56 -18.82 -18.03
N ILE A 266 -5.65 -18.70 -17.29
CA ILE A 266 -5.86 -17.59 -16.36
C ILE A 266 -5.01 -17.69 -15.09
N ASN A 267 -4.42 -18.85 -14.80
CA ASN A 267 -3.57 -19.06 -13.63
C ASN A 267 -2.09 -18.71 -13.90
N GLU A 268 -1.68 -18.71 -15.15
CA GLU A 268 -0.38 -18.26 -15.58
C GLU A 268 -0.38 -16.76 -15.87
N MET A 269 -0.10 -15.96 -14.86
CA MET A 269 0.26 -14.57 -15.09
C MET A 269 1.66 -14.54 -15.65
N LEU A 270 1.74 -14.30 -16.95
CA LEU A 270 3.00 -14.29 -17.66
C LEU A 270 3.88 -13.13 -17.18
N GLY A 271 5.05 -13.48 -16.71
CA GLY A 271 6.15 -12.53 -16.65
C GLY A 271 6.69 -12.32 -18.06
N GLY A 272 6.59 -11.12 -18.59
CA GLY A 272 7.33 -10.67 -19.74
C GLY A 272 8.48 -9.79 -19.31
N HIS A 273 9.49 -9.63 -20.15
CA HIS A 273 10.62 -8.75 -19.90
C HIS A 273 10.51 -7.51 -20.78
N CYS A 274 10.74 -6.34 -20.24
CA CYS A 274 10.86 -5.12 -21.01
C CYS A 274 12.26 -4.53 -20.87
N TYR A 275 12.86 -4.19 -21.98
CA TYR A 275 14.19 -3.61 -22.08
C TYR A 275 14.04 -2.14 -22.49
N GLY A 276 14.80 -1.25 -21.85
CA GLY A 276 15.03 0.10 -22.34
C GLY A 276 16.24 0.14 -23.29
N PRO A 277 16.64 1.32 -23.78
CA PRO A 277 17.87 1.51 -24.56
C PRO A 277 19.14 1.09 -23.81
N GLY A 278 19.08 1.04 -22.47
CA GLY A 278 20.08 0.44 -21.62
C GLY A 278 19.84 -1.06 -21.38
N THR A 279 20.62 -1.65 -20.47
CA THR A 279 20.57 -3.08 -20.12
C THR A 279 19.55 -3.40 -19.05
N TYR A 280 18.45 -2.67 -18.95
CA TYR A 280 17.44 -2.86 -17.90
C TYR A 280 16.45 -3.95 -18.28
N ARG A 281 16.16 -4.82 -17.33
CA ARG A 281 15.08 -5.80 -17.40
C ARG A 281 14.11 -5.57 -16.24
N CYS A 282 12.83 -5.80 -16.45
CA CYS A 282 11.84 -5.86 -15.38
C CYS A 282 10.79 -6.90 -15.68
N SER A 283 10.12 -7.37 -14.66
CA SER A 283 8.99 -8.28 -14.83
C SER A 283 7.76 -7.51 -15.30
N TRP A 284 7.07 -8.09 -16.26
CA TRP A 284 5.75 -7.71 -16.67
C TRP A 284 4.78 -8.82 -16.34
N TRP A 285 3.72 -8.47 -15.66
CA TRP A 285 2.59 -9.36 -15.46
C TRP A 285 1.51 -9.00 -16.45
N VAL A 286 1.12 -9.95 -17.30
CA VAL A 286 0.17 -9.69 -18.36
C VAL A 286 -1.02 -10.64 -18.24
N GLN A 287 -2.21 -10.08 -18.12
CA GLN A 287 -3.46 -10.76 -18.29
C GLN A 287 -4.03 -10.33 -19.65
N ASP A 288 -4.00 -11.23 -20.61
CA ASP A 288 -4.63 -11.12 -21.93
C ASP A 288 -5.39 -12.42 -22.24
N HIS A 289 -6.45 -12.70 -21.47
CA HIS A 289 -7.38 -13.79 -21.76
C HIS A 289 -8.40 -13.29 -22.78
N TYR A 290 -7.98 -13.20 -24.04
CA TYR A 290 -8.71 -12.53 -25.11
C TYR A 290 -9.85 -13.38 -25.68
N GLU A 291 -9.56 -14.63 -26.11
CA GLU A 291 -10.55 -15.61 -26.55
C GLU A 291 -10.94 -16.51 -25.39
N TYR A 292 -12.15 -16.40 -24.92
CA TYR A 292 -12.60 -17.15 -23.75
C TYR A 292 -13.85 -18.01 -24.06
N SER A 293 -13.98 -19.10 -23.30
CA SER A 293 -15.13 -20.00 -23.42
C SER A 293 -16.36 -19.51 -22.67
N ASP A 294 -16.14 -18.79 -21.55
CA ASP A 294 -17.17 -18.18 -20.73
C ASP A 294 -16.71 -16.86 -20.14
N VAL A 295 -17.61 -15.88 -20.06
CA VAL A 295 -17.30 -14.54 -19.55
C VAL A 295 -16.87 -14.54 -18.07
N SER A 296 -17.30 -15.57 -17.31
CA SER A 296 -16.85 -15.75 -15.94
C SER A 296 -15.34 -15.99 -15.84
N ASN A 297 -14.77 -16.73 -16.81
CA ASN A 297 -13.31 -16.96 -16.88
C ASN A 297 -12.57 -15.66 -17.16
N LYS A 298 -13.08 -14.82 -18.06
CA LYS A 298 -12.50 -13.48 -18.32
C LYS A 298 -12.57 -12.59 -17.09
N LYS A 299 -13.73 -12.56 -16.41
CA LYS A 299 -13.90 -11.80 -15.16
C LYS A 299 -12.94 -12.29 -14.07
N GLN A 300 -12.76 -13.62 -13.95
CA GLN A 300 -11.81 -14.17 -12.98
C GLN A 300 -10.38 -13.77 -13.31
N ALA A 301 -9.96 -13.82 -14.59
CA ALA A 301 -8.63 -13.39 -15.00
C ALA A 301 -8.37 -11.89 -14.67
N ILE A 302 -9.36 -11.01 -14.90
CA ILE A 302 -9.31 -9.59 -14.53
C ILE A 302 -9.15 -9.44 -13.02
N LEU A 303 -9.92 -10.18 -12.23
CA LEU A 303 -9.86 -10.16 -10.77
C LEU A 303 -8.51 -10.66 -10.23
N ASP A 304 -8.01 -11.76 -10.76
CA ASP A 304 -6.72 -12.34 -10.36
C ASP A 304 -5.57 -11.36 -10.61
N MET A 305 -5.58 -10.68 -11.77
CA MET A 305 -4.60 -9.65 -12.08
C MET A 305 -4.74 -8.46 -11.15
N LEU A 306 -5.95 -7.94 -10.94
CA LEU A 306 -6.18 -6.81 -10.03
C LEU A 306 -5.73 -7.13 -8.60
N THR A 307 -6.02 -8.35 -8.11
CA THR A 307 -5.59 -8.82 -6.78
C THR A 307 -4.08 -8.83 -6.66
N ARG A 308 -3.37 -9.28 -7.70
CA ARG A 308 -1.90 -9.28 -7.71
C ARG A 308 -1.30 -7.89 -7.83
N SER A 309 -1.80 -7.11 -8.79
CA SER A 309 -1.23 -5.78 -9.06
C SER A 309 -1.44 -4.82 -7.90
N SER A 310 -2.62 -4.86 -7.25
CA SER A 310 -2.88 -4.04 -6.07
C SER A 310 -1.95 -4.34 -4.89
N ALA A 311 -1.43 -5.56 -4.79
CA ALA A 311 -0.43 -5.91 -3.77
C ALA A 311 0.96 -5.31 -4.03
N LEU A 312 1.18 -4.65 -5.18
CA LEU A 312 2.43 -3.95 -5.49
C LEU A 312 2.53 -2.57 -4.82
N ALA A 313 1.43 -2.01 -4.33
CA ALA A 313 1.44 -0.71 -3.65
C ALA A 313 2.30 -0.76 -2.37
N GLY A 314 3.17 0.24 -2.20
CA GLY A 314 4.11 0.27 -1.08
C GLY A 314 5.14 -0.86 -1.09
N GLY A 315 5.17 -1.69 -2.13
CA GLY A 315 6.08 -2.82 -2.32
C GLY A 315 7.32 -2.44 -3.12
N TYR A 316 8.34 -3.27 -2.98
CA TYR A 316 9.68 -3.05 -3.51
C TYR A 316 9.88 -3.53 -4.96
N THR A 317 8.80 -3.70 -5.69
CA THR A 317 8.89 -4.25 -7.04
C THR A 317 8.64 -3.17 -8.07
N TYR A 318 9.54 -3.07 -9.04
CA TYR A 318 9.29 -2.32 -10.27
C TYR A 318 8.59 -3.20 -11.31
N THR A 319 7.62 -4.00 -10.86
CA THR A 319 6.84 -4.86 -11.73
C THR A 319 5.75 -4.05 -12.42
N TRP A 320 5.65 -4.19 -13.72
CA TRP A 320 4.61 -3.58 -14.53
C TRP A 320 3.48 -4.58 -14.73
N ALA A 321 2.25 -4.15 -14.50
CA ALA A 321 1.07 -4.97 -14.69
C ALA A 321 0.26 -4.50 -15.90
N VAL A 322 -0.21 -5.43 -16.72
CA VAL A 322 -1.14 -5.20 -17.82
C VAL A 322 -2.40 -6.01 -17.56
N ASN A 323 -3.55 -5.34 -17.51
CA ASN A 323 -4.83 -5.97 -17.24
C ASN A 323 -5.81 -5.61 -18.36
N GLU A 324 -6.15 -6.54 -19.23
CA GLU A 324 -7.03 -6.30 -20.35
C GLU A 324 -8.46 -6.67 -20.05
N THR A 325 -9.40 -5.73 -20.27
CA THR A 325 -10.84 -6.03 -20.25
C THR A 325 -11.35 -6.41 -21.63
N SER A 326 -10.57 -6.15 -22.69
CA SER A 326 -10.87 -6.54 -24.08
C SER A 326 -10.96 -8.06 -24.26
N GLY A 327 -11.72 -8.50 -25.24
CA GLY A 327 -11.86 -9.92 -25.56
C GLY A 327 -13.20 -10.29 -26.17
N TYR A 328 -13.39 -11.58 -26.46
CA TYR A 328 -14.64 -12.10 -27.00
C TYR A 328 -14.84 -13.60 -26.74
N LYS A 329 -16.10 -14.03 -26.85
CA LYS A 329 -16.48 -15.44 -26.85
C LYS A 329 -16.82 -15.91 -28.27
N GLY A 330 -16.22 -17.03 -28.69
CA GLY A 330 -16.53 -17.67 -29.96
C GLY A 330 -15.79 -17.05 -31.12
N THR A 331 -16.45 -16.27 -31.99
CA THR A 331 -15.82 -15.61 -33.15
C THR A 331 -15.67 -14.11 -32.87
N GLY A 332 -14.55 -13.52 -33.30
CA GLY A 332 -14.21 -12.11 -33.08
C GLY A 332 -15.06 -11.15 -33.93
N THR A 333 -16.38 -11.15 -33.73
CA THR A 333 -17.31 -10.21 -34.33
C THR A 333 -17.47 -8.95 -33.47
N ASN A 334 -17.85 -7.83 -34.09
CA ASN A 334 -18.17 -6.61 -33.35
C ASN A 334 -19.20 -6.87 -32.24
N SER A 335 -20.22 -7.68 -32.50
CA SER A 335 -21.24 -8.03 -31.53
C SER A 335 -20.68 -8.82 -30.32
N ALA A 336 -19.69 -9.70 -30.56
CA ALA A 336 -19.05 -10.46 -29.51
C ALA A 336 -18.18 -9.55 -28.62
N CYS A 337 -17.36 -8.66 -29.22
CA CYS A 337 -16.58 -7.66 -28.50
C CYS A 337 -17.47 -6.67 -27.72
N GLN A 338 -18.60 -6.23 -28.29
CA GLN A 338 -19.60 -5.40 -27.60
C GLN A 338 -20.19 -6.11 -26.38
N THR A 339 -20.52 -7.40 -26.52
CA THR A 339 -21.05 -8.21 -25.41
C THR A 339 -20.02 -8.36 -24.30
N ASN A 340 -18.75 -8.57 -24.66
CA ASN A 340 -17.65 -8.59 -23.70
C ASN A 340 -17.54 -7.24 -22.95
N ALA A 341 -17.42 -6.14 -23.67
CA ALA A 341 -17.25 -4.81 -23.07
C ALA A 341 -18.38 -4.46 -22.07
N LYS A 342 -19.63 -4.78 -22.42
CA LYS A 342 -20.80 -4.63 -21.53
C LYS A 342 -20.70 -5.44 -20.24
N ALA A 343 -19.96 -6.54 -20.24
CA ALA A 343 -19.81 -7.42 -19.10
C ALA A 343 -18.56 -7.12 -18.26
N THR A 344 -17.45 -6.76 -18.91
CA THR A 344 -16.12 -6.66 -18.27
C THR A 344 -15.77 -5.24 -17.82
N ASN A 345 -16.12 -4.21 -18.59
CA ASN A 345 -15.85 -2.82 -18.20
C ASN A 345 -16.57 -2.41 -16.90
N PRO A 346 -17.90 -2.61 -16.74
CA PRO A 346 -18.57 -2.31 -15.47
C PRO A 346 -18.07 -3.23 -14.33
N TYR A 347 -17.69 -4.47 -14.62
CA TYR A 347 -17.17 -5.37 -13.62
C TYR A 347 -15.87 -4.86 -12.98
N LEU A 348 -14.89 -4.45 -13.79
CA LEU A 348 -13.64 -3.86 -13.26
C LEU A 348 -13.91 -2.53 -12.57
N GLN A 349 -14.82 -1.71 -13.11
CA GLN A 349 -15.24 -0.46 -12.47
C GLN A 349 -15.80 -0.71 -11.05
N GLU A 350 -16.69 -1.68 -10.87
CA GLU A 350 -17.26 -2.05 -9.57
C GLU A 350 -16.19 -2.54 -8.59
N LEU A 351 -15.24 -3.36 -9.06
CA LEU A 351 -14.12 -3.83 -8.23
C LEU A 351 -13.27 -2.66 -7.72
N LEU A 352 -12.90 -1.72 -8.58
CA LEU A 352 -12.11 -0.55 -8.20
C LEU A 352 -12.87 0.39 -7.25
N ALA A 353 -14.17 0.59 -7.51
CA ALA A 353 -15.03 1.40 -6.66
C ALA A 353 -15.31 0.79 -5.28
N SER A 354 -15.14 -0.53 -5.12
CA SER A 354 -15.42 -1.24 -3.86
C SER A 354 -14.52 -0.84 -2.69
N GLY A 355 -13.35 -0.24 -2.97
CA GLY A 355 -12.34 0.10 -1.96
C GLY A 355 -11.57 -1.10 -1.40
N ASN A 356 -11.76 -2.31 -1.94
CA ASN A 356 -11.07 -3.52 -1.49
C ASN A 356 -9.66 -3.68 -2.09
N TYR A 357 -9.33 -2.91 -3.12
CA TYR A 357 -8.07 -2.98 -3.86
C TYR A 357 -7.33 -1.66 -3.71
N ASN A 358 -6.34 -1.61 -2.81
CA ASN A 358 -5.62 -0.40 -2.43
C ASN A 358 -4.22 -0.37 -3.06
N GLY A 359 -4.15 -0.48 -4.37
CA GLY A 359 -2.90 -0.47 -5.12
C GLY A 359 -3.14 -0.41 -6.63
N PRO A 360 -2.07 -0.42 -7.46
CA PRO A 360 -2.20 -0.21 -8.89
C PRO A 360 -3.05 -1.27 -9.58
N ALA A 361 -3.96 -0.83 -10.47
CA ALA A 361 -4.61 -1.72 -11.43
C ALA A 361 -3.69 -2.01 -12.65
N GLY A 362 -2.59 -1.26 -12.80
CA GLY A 362 -1.64 -1.36 -13.89
C GLY A 362 -2.11 -0.66 -15.17
N LEU A 363 -1.56 -1.07 -16.30
CA LEU A 363 -1.97 -0.63 -17.63
C LEU A 363 -3.26 -1.36 -18.01
N VAL A 364 -4.37 -0.65 -18.08
CA VAL A 364 -5.70 -1.23 -18.34
C VAL A 364 -6.11 -0.94 -19.77
N PHE A 365 -6.12 -1.96 -20.61
CA PHE A 365 -6.63 -1.87 -21.97
C PHE A 365 -8.10 -2.29 -22.04
N MET A 366 -8.90 -1.49 -22.72
CA MET A 366 -10.34 -1.77 -22.88
C MET A 366 -10.83 -1.53 -24.30
N ASP A 367 -11.88 -2.26 -24.66
CA ASP A 367 -12.69 -1.95 -25.82
C ASP A 367 -13.65 -0.81 -25.49
N TYR A 368 -14.01 -0.01 -26.51
CA TYR A 368 -14.94 1.13 -26.40
C TYR A 368 -14.50 2.17 -25.35
N CYS A 369 -13.21 2.42 -25.25
CA CYS A 369 -12.62 3.40 -24.34
C CYS A 369 -13.23 4.80 -24.58
N GLY A 370 -13.66 5.42 -23.49
CA GLY A 370 -14.30 6.75 -23.54
C GLY A 370 -15.77 6.75 -23.97
N ASP A 371 -16.40 5.61 -24.26
CA ASP A 371 -17.81 5.53 -24.56
C ASP A 371 -18.65 5.67 -23.30
N GLY A 372 -19.64 6.59 -23.34
CA GLY A 372 -20.52 6.87 -22.20
C GLY A 372 -21.47 5.69 -21.89
N ASP A 373 -22.04 5.72 -20.70
CA ASP A 373 -22.89 4.63 -20.14
C ASP A 373 -24.15 4.40 -20.99
N ASN A 374 -24.64 5.42 -21.69
CA ASN A 374 -25.78 5.29 -22.61
C ASN A 374 -25.52 4.29 -23.77
N SER A 375 -24.25 4.02 -24.11
CA SER A 375 -23.88 2.99 -25.06
C SER A 375 -24.02 1.59 -24.51
N GLY A 376 -24.03 1.46 -23.17
CA GLY A 376 -23.95 0.21 -22.43
C GLY A 376 -22.56 -0.41 -22.39
N TYR A 377 -21.51 0.28 -22.90
CA TYR A 377 -20.13 -0.22 -22.89
C TYR A 377 -19.33 0.22 -21.66
N TYR A 378 -19.77 1.29 -20.98
CA TYR A 378 -19.19 1.81 -19.73
C TYR A 378 -17.70 2.18 -19.81
N GLY A 379 -17.17 2.39 -21.03
CA GLY A 379 -15.76 2.71 -21.22
C GLY A 379 -15.33 4.03 -20.61
N LEU A 380 -16.20 5.06 -20.65
CA LEU A 380 -15.95 6.36 -20.03
C LEU A 380 -15.97 6.26 -18.50
N SER A 381 -16.95 5.54 -17.95
CA SER A 381 -17.07 5.36 -16.51
C SER A 381 -15.89 4.54 -15.95
N LEU A 382 -15.46 3.49 -16.64
CA LEU A 382 -14.27 2.74 -16.28
C LEU A 382 -13.01 3.60 -16.39
N THR A 383 -12.84 4.38 -17.47
CA THR A 383 -11.70 5.31 -17.62
C THR A 383 -11.60 6.24 -16.43
N ARG A 384 -12.71 6.87 -16.05
CA ARG A 384 -12.77 7.79 -14.91
C ARG A 384 -12.51 7.11 -13.58
N GLU A 385 -13.04 5.90 -13.40
CA GLU A 385 -12.82 5.13 -12.17
C GLU A 385 -11.34 4.73 -12.02
N ILE A 386 -10.67 4.32 -13.10
CA ILE A 386 -9.23 4.02 -13.08
C ILE A 386 -8.42 5.27 -12.73
N VAL A 387 -8.76 6.43 -13.30
CA VAL A 387 -8.12 7.70 -12.94
C VAL A 387 -8.30 8.00 -11.46
N ASN A 388 -9.53 7.95 -10.95
CA ASN A 388 -9.85 8.23 -9.55
C ASN A 388 -9.19 7.24 -8.59
N HIS A 389 -8.98 6.01 -9.04
CA HIS A 389 -8.36 4.96 -8.25
C HIS A 389 -6.92 5.32 -7.84
N ASN A 390 -6.16 6.02 -8.69
CA ASN A 390 -4.80 6.47 -8.37
C ASN A 390 -4.70 7.33 -7.11
N PHE A 391 -5.75 7.98 -6.72
CA PHE A 391 -5.79 8.89 -5.57
C PHE A 391 -6.31 8.23 -4.28
N ARG A 392 -6.52 6.90 -4.32
CA ARG A 392 -7.06 6.13 -3.18
C ARG A 392 -6.02 5.27 -2.47
N TYR A 393 -4.81 5.18 -2.99
CA TYR A 393 -3.73 4.40 -2.39
C TYR A 393 -2.40 5.16 -2.42
N SER A 394 -1.50 4.78 -1.52
CA SER A 394 -0.14 5.32 -1.49
C SER A 394 0.72 4.61 -2.52
N MET A 395 1.35 5.37 -3.40
CA MET A 395 2.29 4.87 -4.40
C MET A 395 3.70 4.83 -3.83
N SER A 396 4.47 3.80 -4.19
CA SER A 396 5.91 3.82 -3.95
C SER A 396 6.57 4.88 -4.82
N LYS A 397 7.53 5.60 -4.27
CA LYS A 397 8.21 6.71 -4.92
C LYS A 397 9.71 6.70 -4.68
N GLN A 398 10.43 7.46 -5.51
CA GLN A 398 11.87 7.61 -5.39
C GLN A 398 12.24 8.21 -4.02
N GLY A 399 13.21 7.60 -3.36
CA GLY A 399 13.66 8.02 -2.03
C GLY A 399 12.82 7.45 -0.87
N ASP A 400 11.72 6.77 -1.13
CA ASP A 400 11.00 6.07 -0.08
C ASP A 400 11.88 5.02 0.57
N PRO A 401 11.78 4.89 1.91
CA PRO A 401 12.41 3.78 2.60
C PRO A 401 11.86 2.45 2.08
N ILE A 402 12.73 1.46 2.01
CA ILE A 402 12.33 0.10 1.66
C ILE A 402 11.59 -0.50 2.83
N TYR A 403 10.26 -0.63 2.72
CA TYR A 403 9.46 -1.34 3.71
C TYR A 403 9.45 -2.83 3.40
N LEU A 404 9.65 -3.66 4.42
CA LEU A 404 9.31 -5.08 4.39
C LEU A 404 7.80 -5.23 4.65
N ASN A 405 6.98 -4.62 3.80
CA ASN A 405 5.54 -4.82 3.84
C ASN A 405 5.17 -6.05 3.04
N GLY A 406 4.52 -7.00 3.68
CA GLY A 406 3.96 -8.22 3.14
C GLY A 406 4.69 -8.75 1.90
N ASN A 407 5.21 -9.94 1.91
CA ASN A 407 5.68 -10.64 0.71
C ASN A 407 6.71 -9.90 -0.15
N LEU A 408 7.78 -9.36 0.44
CA LEU A 408 9.00 -9.13 -0.33
C LEU A 408 9.53 -10.48 -0.77
N TYR A 409 9.22 -10.76 -2.00
CA TYR A 409 9.47 -12.03 -2.62
C TYR A 409 10.73 -11.92 -3.47
N VAL A 410 11.75 -12.67 -3.14
CA VAL A 410 12.84 -12.93 -4.08
C VAL A 410 12.27 -13.89 -5.10
N ALA A 411 12.06 -13.39 -6.30
CA ALA A 411 11.46 -14.19 -7.33
C ALA A 411 12.38 -15.33 -7.75
N PRO A 412 11.87 -16.54 -7.92
CA PRO A 412 12.59 -17.56 -8.65
C PRO A 412 12.86 -17.07 -10.08
N ARG A 413 13.87 -17.65 -10.73
CA ARG A 413 14.27 -17.35 -12.12
C ARG A 413 13.08 -17.06 -13.03
N GLY A 414 13.13 -15.93 -13.73
CA GLY A 414 12.07 -15.48 -14.63
C GLY A 414 11.01 -14.56 -14.03
N ARG A 415 11.13 -14.23 -12.76
CA ARG A 415 10.29 -13.21 -12.09
C ARG A 415 11.19 -12.17 -11.46
N ASP A 416 11.93 -11.46 -12.29
CA ASP A 416 12.97 -10.55 -11.84
C ASP A 416 12.39 -9.38 -11.05
N MET A 417 12.86 -9.25 -9.84
CA MET A 417 12.67 -8.07 -9.05
C MET A 417 13.96 -7.26 -9.10
N MET A 418 13.90 -6.09 -9.72
CA MET A 418 15.02 -5.15 -9.62
C MET A 418 15.05 -4.54 -8.22
N TRP A 419 16.25 -4.40 -7.67
CA TRP A 419 16.49 -3.65 -6.45
C TRP A 419 17.79 -2.86 -6.57
N GLU A 420 17.93 -1.80 -5.80
CA GLU A 420 19.12 -0.97 -5.77
C GLU A 420 19.81 -1.07 -4.40
N ALA A 421 21.12 -0.98 -4.40
CA ALA A 421 21.91 -0.97 -3.18
C ALA A 421 23.18 -0.16 -3.36
N LYS A 422 23.75 0.32 -2.27
CA LYS A 422 25.11 0.83 -2.23
C LYS A 422 26.08 -0.31 -2.40
N PHE A 423 27.10 -0.13 -3.24
CA PHE A 423 28.13 -1.14 -3.44
C PHE A 423 29.53 -0.56 -3.51
N LEU A 424 30.49 -1.39 -3.12
CA LEU A 424 31.93 -1.14 -3.25
C LEU A 424 32.55 -2.41 -3.84
N ARG A 425 33.20 -2.29 -4.99
CA ARG A 425 33.99 -3.36 -5.59
C ARG A 425 35.46 -3.22 -5.17
N ARG A 426 36.08 -4.34 -4.85
CA ARG A 426 37.50 -4.47 -4.59
C ARG A 426 38.09 -5.54 -5.50
N GLU A 427 39.14 -5.18 -6.21
CA GLU A 427 39.89 -6.13 -7.01
C GLU A 427 40.86 -6.88 -6.11
N GLY A 428 40.93 -8.18 -6.31
CA GLY A 428 41.99 -9.04 -5.74
C GLY A 428 43.28 -8.97 -6.56
N PRO A 429 44.32 -9.69 -6.14
CA PRO A 429 45.53 -9.83 -6.94
C PRO A 429 45.20 -10.46 -8.31
N SER A 430 45.95 -10.04 -9.33
CA SER A 430 45.83 -10.65 -10.66
C SER A 430 46.01 -12.15 -10.63
N GLN A 431 45.27 -12.85 -11.50
CA GLN A 431 45.24 -14.31 -11.59
C GLN A 431 46.63 -14.92 -11.56
N PRO A 432 46.93 -15.92 -10.69
CA PRO A 432 48.11 -16.73 -10.80
C PRO A 432 48.01 -17.64 -12.02
N ASP A 433 49.11 -17.88 -12.68
CA ASP A 433 49.20 -18.87 -13.75
C ASP A 433 48.85 -20.27 -13.25
N GLY A 434 47.62 -20.77 -13.58
CA GLY A 434 47.20 -22.16 -13.28
C GLY A 434 45.78 -22.33 -12.72
N GLU A 435 45.04 -23.25 -13.31
CA GLU A 435 43.60 -23.48 -13.13
C GLU A 435 43.13 -24.06 -11.79
N ASN A 436 43.94 -24.19 -10.74
CA ASN A 436 43.58 -24.98 -9.57
C ASN A 436 44.07 -24.44 -8.22
N SER A 437 44.21 -23.19 -8.04
CA SER A 437 44.39 -22.68 -6.65
C SER A 437 43.04 -22.46 -6.00
N SER A 438 42.89 -22.93 -4.77
CA SER A 438 41.73 -22.61 -3.92
C SER A 438 41.62 -21.10 -3.78
N ALA A 439 40.78 -20.51 -4.60
CA ALA A 439 40.75 -19.08 -4.84
C ALA A 439 40.35 -18.26 -3.60
N ALA A 440 39.72 -18.89 -2.61
CA ALA A 440 39.43 -18.27 -1.32
C ALA A 440 40.64 -17.62 -0.65
N SER A 441 41.82 -18.24 -0.74
CA SER A 441 43.05 -17.72 -0.13
C SER A 441 43.61 -16.47 -0.86
N GLN A 442 43.23 -16.22 -2.10
CA GLN A 442 43.77 -15.11 -2.90
C GLN A 442 43.06 -13.79 -2.65
N LEU A 443 41.89 -13.85 -2.06
CA LEU A 443 41.17 -12.68 -1.61
C LEU A 443 41.43 -12.38 -0.12
N ASP A 444 42.25 -13.17 0.52
CA ASP A 444 42.80 -12.88 1.85
C ASP A 444 43.57 -11.54 1.79
N GLY A 445 43.06 -10.52 2.45
CA GLY A 445 43.62 -9.17 2.39
C GLY A 445 42.80 -8.16 1.57
N VAL A 446 41.85 -8.59 0.74
CA VAL A 446 40.86 -7.69 0.13
C VAL A 446 39.81 -7.35 1.17
N THR A 447 39.91 -6.17 1.75
CA THR A 447 39.05 -5.78 2.88
C THR A 447 38.17 -4.58 2.54
N ALA A 448 36.95 -4.61 3.07
CA ALA A 448 36.07 -3.43 3.13
C ALA A 448 36.57 -2.44 4.21
N PRO A 449 36.12 -1.19 4.18
CA PRO A 449 36.29 -0.25 5.28
C PRO A 449 35.80 -0.85 6.62
N SER A 450 36.53 -0.57 7.71
CA SER A 450 36.17 -1.07 9.03
C SER A 450 34.71 -0.70 9.40
N GLY A 451 33.97 -1.66 9.93
CA GLY A 451 32.57 -1.47 10.36
C GLY A 451 31.55 -1.34 9.22
N TRP A 452 31.90 -1.60 7.97
CA TRP A 452 31.03 -1.46 6.80
C TRP A 452 29.70 -2.23 6.92
N TYR A 453 29.65 -3.26 7.72
CA TYR A 453 28.46 -4.10 7.94
C TYR A 453 27.56 -3.59 9.07
N THR A 454 27.90 -2.48 9.72
CA THR A 454 27.09 -1.93 10.82
C THR A 454 26.00 -0.98 10.31
N LEU A 455 24.94 -0.82 11.11
CA LEU A 455 23.78 -0.01 10.76
C LEU A 455 24.15 1.45 10.45
N ASN A 456 25.06 2.04 11.20
CA ASN A 456 25.40 3.46 11.14
C ASN A 456 26.64 3.78 10.30
N PHE A 457 27.14 2.82 9.50
CA PHE A 457 28.23 3.08 8.60
C PHE A 457 27.85 4.10 7.53
N ASN A 458 28.74 5.06 7.25
CA ASN A 458 28.52 6.03 6.19
C ASN A 458 28.99 5.48 4.84
N ASP A 459 28.04 5.10 4.00
CA ASP A 459 28.23 4.59 2.65
C ASP A 459 27.94 5.63 1.55
N ALA A 460 27.83 6.92 1.89
CA ALA A 460 27.48 7.98 0.94
C ALA A 460 28.44 8.07 -0.26
N SER A 461 29.71 7.69 -0.06
CA SER A 461 30.73 7.67 -1.14
C SER A 461 30.68 6.40 -1.99
N TRP A 462 29.86 5.40 -1.63
CA TRP A 462 29.73 4.19 -2.42
C TRP A 462 28.79 4.44 -3.61
N GLU A 463 29.05 3.75 -4.70
CA GLU A 463 28.17 3.78 -5.87
C GLU A 463 26.82 3.13 -5.55
N THR A 464 25.81 3.49 -6.31
CA THR A 464 24.52 2.79 -6.33
C THR A 464 24.50 1.88 -7.54
N LYS A 465 24.18 0.60 -7.32
CA LYS A 465 24.11 -0.42 -8.37
C LYS A 465 22.75 -1.11 -8.35
N ARG A 466 22.29 -1.49 -9.52
CA ARG A 466 21.06 -2.29 -9.68
C ARG A 466 21.37 -3.78 -9.64
N PHE A 467 20.49 -4.52 -9.01
CA PHE A 467 20.58 -5.96 -8.82
C PHE A 467 19.32 -6.66 -9.33
N PRO A 468 19.34 -7.94 -9.67
CA PRO A 468 20.50 -8.85 -9.67
C PRO A 468 21.68 -8.37 -10.51
N THR A 469 22.88 -8.83 -10.18
CA THR A 469 24.09 -8.57 -10.96
C THR A 469 24.69 -9.89 -11.43
N ALA A 470 25.25 -9.91 -12.64
CA ALA A 470 25.84 -11.13 -13.22
C ALA A 470 26.97 -10.81 -14.20
N SER A 471 27.82 -11.80 -14.49
CA SER A 471 28.73 -11.76 -15.62
C SER A 471 27.99 -11.99 -16.94
N ALA A 472 28.53 -11.45 -18.03
CA ALA A 472 27.99 -11.69 -19.36
C ALA A 472 27.97 -13.20 -19.67
N GLY A 473 26.86 -13.69 -20.22
CA GLY A 473 26.74 -15.09 -20.66
C GLY A 473 26.27 -16.10 -19.61
N THR A 474 25.99 -15.70 -18.35
CA THR A 474 25.45 -16.61 -17.33
C THR A 474 24.06 -17.17 -17.64
N GLY A 475 23.33 -16.59 -18.59
CA GLY A 475 21.97 -16.98 -18.92
C GLY A 475 20.93 -16.63 -17.83
N ALA A 476 21.38 -16.05 -16.71
CA ALA A 476 20.49 -15.54 -15.67
C ALA A 476 20.11 -14.09 -15.97
N PRO A 477 18.90 -13.67 -15.66
CA PRO A 477 18.49 -12.27 -15.80
C PRO A 477 19.23 -11.37 -14.79
N TYR A 478 19.75 -10.24 -15.25
CA TYR A 478 20.44 -9.26 -14.42
C TYR A 478 20.19 -7.81 -14.85
N TYR A 479 20.36 -6.87 -13.93
CA TYR A 479 20.19 -5.45 -14.20
C TYR A 479 21.50 -4.69 -14.30
N SER A 480 22.58 -5.27 -13.81
CA SER A 480 23.91 -4.72 -13.98
C SER A 480 24.94 -5.82 -14.20
N GLN A 481 25.93 -5.49 -15.00
CA GLN A 481 27.01 -6.43 -15.31
C GLN A 481 28.05 -6.46 -14.19
N TRP A 482 28.49 -7.67 -13.85
CA TRP A 482 29.56 -7.94 -12.91
C TRP A 482 30.55 -8.91 -13.53
N ASP A 483 31.58 -8.38 -14.16
CA ASP A 483 32.61 -9.18 -14.85
C ASP A 483 33.89 -9.21 -14.05
N GLY A 484 34.74 -10.16 -14.44
CA GLY A 484 36.07 -10.37 -13.90
C GLY A 484 36.07 -11.41 -12.79
N THR A 485 37.21 -12.01 -12.61
CA THR A 485 37.54 -12.98 -11.56
C THR A 485 38.36 -12.32 -10.45
N TYR A 486 38.46 -12.96 -9.30
CA TYR A 486 39.24 -12.47 -8.14
C TYR A 486 38.84 -11.05 -7.69
N ASN A 487 37.57 -10.82 -7.51
CA ASN A 487 37.09 -9.59 -6.92
C ASN A 487 35.96 -9.81 -5.89
N VAL A 488 35.75 -8.80 -5.07
CA VAL A 488 34.75 -8.84 -3.99
C VAL A 488 33.80 -7.67 -4.15
N LEU A 489 32.51 -7.93 -4.10
CA LEU A 489 31.47 -6.92 -3.93
C LEU A 489 31.09 -6.80 -2.47
N TYR A 490 31.13 -5.62 -1.94
CA TYR A 490 30.52 -5.25 -0.66
C TYR A 490 29.26 -4.47 -0.95
N ILE A 491 28.11 -4.99 -0.51
CA ILE A 491 26.79 -4.49 -0.83
C ILE A 491 26.11 -4.09 0.47
N ARG A 492 25.46 -2.92 0.47
CA ARG A 492 24.66 -2.46 1.61
C ARG A 492 23.27 -2.11 1.11
N ARG A 493 22.27 -2.85 1.61
CA ARG A 493 20.86 -2.66 1.30
C ARG A 493 20.11 -2.26 2.56
N GLU A 494 19.58 -1.06 2.59
CA GLU A 494 18.69 -0.62 3.66
C GLU A 494 17.26 -1.08 3.43
N PHE A 495 16.55 -1.35 4.52
CA PHE A 495 15.13 -1.64 4.51
C PHE A 495 14.50 -1.23 5.84
N TYR A 496 13.19 -1.05 5.85
CA TYR A 496 12.44 -0.59 7.01
C TYR A 496 11.40 -1.64 7.42
N VAL A 497 11.27 -1.84 8.72
CA VAL A 497 10.21 -2.63 9.33
C VAL A 497 9.30 -1.64 10.06
N ASP A 498 8.07 -1.51 9.61
CA ASP A 498 7.11 -0.49 10.07
C ASP A 498 6.30 -0.92 11.31
N HIS A 499 6.50 -2.14 11.79
CA HIS A 499 5.78 -2.74 12.91
C HIS A 499 6.72 -3.57 13.80
N ASP A 500 6.22 -4.06 14.94
CA ASP A 500 6.97 -4.98 15.77
C ASP A 500 7.09 -6.36 15.08
N PRO A 501 8.30 -6.83 14.77
CA PRO A 501 8.50 -8.05 14.00
C PRO A 501 8.26 -9.36 14.78
N THR A 502 7.89 -9.28 16.06
CA THR A 502 7.92 -10.44 16.96
C THR A 502 6.91 -11.54 16.66
N ILE A 503 5.81 -11.20 15.98
CA ILE A 503 4.77 -12.17 15.61
C ILE A 503 4.92 -12.71 14.20
N ASP A 504 5.74 -12.08 13.37
CA ASP A 504 5.97 -12.47 11.99
C ASP A 504 7.18 -13.41 11.87
N SER A 505 7.25 -14.11 10.77
CA SER A 505 8.44 -14.86 10.40
C SER A 505 9.13 -14.25 9.21
N TYR A 506 10.44 -14.24 9.22
CA TYR A 506 11.27 -13.64 8.19
C TYR A 506 12.30 -14.64 7.68
N ARG A 507 12.52 -14.65 6.37
CA ARG A 507 13.53 -15.47 5.73
C ARG A 507 14.33 -14.64 4.75
N PHE A 508 15.65 -14.76 4.82
CA PHE A 508 16.57 -14.27 3.81
C PHE A 508 16.68 -15.32 2.71
N TYR A 509 16.60 -14.87 1.47
CA TYR A 509 16.79 -15.68 0.28
C TYR A 509 17.94 -15.12 -0.52
N THR A 510 18.79 -16.00 -1.07
CA THR A 510 19.88 -15.60 -1.93
C THR A 510 20.19 -16.67 -2.97
N TYR A 511 20.65 -16.19 -4.11
CA TYR A 511 21.33 -16.97 -5.13
C TYR A 511 22.68 -16.31 -5.39
N HIS A 512 23.78 -17.05 -5.31
CA HIS A 512 25.13 -16.52 -5.32
C HIS A 512 26.09 -17.39 -6.13
N ASP A 513 27.12 -16.76 -6.64
CA ASP A 513 28.23 -17.33 -7.36
C ASP A 513 29.41 -16.32 -7.30
N ASP A 514 30.51 -16.55 -6.52
CA ASP A 514 30.79 -17.71 -5.64
C ASP A 514 30.36 -17.48 -4.18
N ASP A 515 31.38 -17.32 -3.26
CA ASP A 515 31.19 -17.27 -1.81
C ASP A 515 30.45 -16.02 -1.35
N TYR A 516 29.64 -16.15 -0.30
CA TYR A 516 29.03 -14.97 0.33
C TYR A 516 29.06 -14.99 1.85
N LYS A 517 28.96 -13.78 2.43
CA LYS A 517 28.68 -13.55 3.85
C LYS A 517 27.62 -12.45 3.95
N VAL A 518 26.59 -12.66 4.75
CA VAL A 518 25.56 -11.65 4.99
C VAL A 518 25.47 -11.29 6.47
N TYR A 519 25.44 -9.99 6.72
CA TYR A 519 25.26 -9.40 8.04
C TYR A 519 23.92 -8.66 8.09
N LEU A 520 23.24 -8.79 9.21
CA LEU A 520 22.04 -8.01 9.51
C LEU A 520 22.33 -7.11 10.71
N ASN A 521 22.23 -5.79 10.51
CA ASN A 521 22.46 -4.78 11.55
C ASN A 521 23.80 -4.96 12.31
N GLY A 522 24.85 -5.40 11.62
CA GLY A 522 26.17 -5.61 12.22
C GLY A 522 26.45 -7.03 12.72
N SER A 523 25.44 -7.90 12.76
CA SER A 523 25.60 -9.30 13.20
C SER A 523 25.60 -10.26 12.02
N LEU A 524 26.55 -11.20 11.96
CA LEU A 524 26.55 -12.24 10.94
C LEU A 524 25.22 -13.01 10.98
N LEU A 525 24.56 -13.10 9.83
CA LEU A 525 23.32 -13.86 9.67
C LEU A 525 23.59 -15.22 9.04
N ASP A 526 24.36 -15.27 7.96
CA ASP A 526 24.70 -16.50 7.25
C ASP A 526 25.96 -16.31 6.38
N SER A 527 26.58 -17.43 6.02
CA SER A 527 27.67 -17.46 5.05
C SER A 527 27.73 -18.82 4.36
N GLN A 528 28.20 -18.85 3.14
CA GLN A 528 28.45 -20.08 2.39
C GLN A 528 29.63 -19.91 1.44
N ASP A 529 30.42 -20.94 1.31
CA ASP A 529 31.47 -21.05 0.32
C ASP A 529 30.93 -21.74 -0.95
N GLY A 530 31.49 -21.40 -2.10
CA GLY A 530 31.11 -21.94 -3.41
C GLY A 530 29.88 -21.26 -3.99
N TRP A 531 29.29 -21.90 -4.96
CA TRP A 531 28.27 -21.34 -5.82
C TRP A 531 26.94 -22.11 -5.76
N SER A 532 25.86 -21.45 -6.07
CA SER A 532 24.53 -22.06 -6.20
C SER A 532 24.41 -22.75 -7.55
N SER A 533 24.13 -24.04 -7.57
CA SER A 533 24.09 -24.85 -8.80
C SER A 533 22.72 -24.87 -9.49
N ASP A 534 21.67 -24.39 -8.87
CA ASP A 534 20.31 -24.44 -9.37
C ASP A 534 19.61 -23.07 -9.24
N PHE A 535 19.44 -22.39 -10.38
CA PHE A 535 18.75 -21.09 -10.46
C PHE A 535 17.28 -21.10 -10.00
N ASN A 536 16.67 -22.27 -9.87
CA ASN A 536 15.30 -22.37 -9.39
C ASN A 536 15.23 -22.54 -7.88
N ASN A 537 16.37 -22.68 -7.22
CA ASN A 537 16.45 -23.00 -5.79
C ASN A 537 17.29 -21.98 -5.03
N TYR A 538 16.66 -20.87 -4.66
CA TYR A 538 17.31 -19.89 -3.78
C TYR A 538 17.57 -20.50 -2.40
N ARG A 539 18.78 -20.33 -1.92
CA ARG A 539 19.10 -20.65 -0.51
C ARG A 539 18.24 -19.77 0.39
N SER A 540 17.70 -20.36 1.44
CA SER A 540 16.77 -19.72 2.35
C SER A 540 17.20 -19.87 3.79
N VAL A 541 17.35 -18.76 4.50
CA VAL A 541 17.82 -18.70 5.90
C VAL A 541 16.80 -17.98 6.76
N SER A 542 16.44 -18.53 7.91
CA SER A 542 15.53 -17.88 8.85
C SER A 542 16.21 -16.66 9.50
N ILE A 543 15.51 -15.53 9.53
CA ILE A 543 15.92 -14.33 10.26
C ILE A 543 15.22 -14.33 11.61
N PRO A 544 15.94 -14.41 12.74
CA PRO A 544 15.34 -14.22 14.05
C PRO A 544 14.75 -12.79 14.16
N SER A 545 13.48 -12.67 14.55
CA SER A 545 12.84 -11.37 14.73
C SER A 545 13.58 -10.44 15.70
N SER A 546 14.30 -11.03 16.67
CA SER A 546 15.16 -10.29 17.62
C SER A 546 16.35 -9.57 16.97
N LYS A 547 16.72 -9.91 15.72
CA LYS A 547 17.77 -9.22 14.96
C LYS A 547 17.23 -8.06 14.13
N LEU A 548 15.90 -7.89 14.05
CA LEU A 548 15.24 -6.84 13.32
C LEU A 548 14.92 -5.67 14.24
N ASN A 549 15.14 -4.46 13.75
CA ASN A 549 14.70 -3.23 14.41
C ASN A 549 13.35 -2.81 13.81
N VAL A 550 12.46 -2.27 14.63
CA VAL A 550 11.41 -1.40 14.09
C VAL A 550 12.07 -0.16 13.51
N GLY A 551 11.70 0.23 12.30
CA GLY A 551 12.38 1.26 11.55
C GLY A 551 13.53 0.70 10.69
N ARG A 552 14.62 1.41 10.63
CA ARG A 552 15.76 1.15 9.74
C ARG A 552 16.52 -0.12 10.07
N ASN A 553 16.80 -0.93 9.04
CA ASN A 553 17.64 -2.12 9.08
C ASN A 553 18.61 -2.10 7.90
N VAL A 554 19.71 -2.84 8.00
CA VAL A 554 20.71 -2.98 6.93
C VAL A 554 21.09 -4.43 6.74
N LEU A 555 20.94 -4.91 5.51
CA LEU A 555 21.67 -6.10 5.02
C LEU A 555 22.99 -5.64 4.44
N ALA A 556 24.08 -6.12 5.01
CA ALA A 556 25.42 -5.88 4.50
C ALA A 556 25.99 -7.22 4.00
N ILE A 557 26.36 -7.29 2.73
CA ILE A 557 26.66 -8.55 2.06
C ILE A 557 28.03 -8.42 1.39
N GLN A 558 28.87 -9.41 1.63
CA GLN A 558 30.11 -9.62 0.90
C GLN A 558 29.85 -10.77 -0.06
N VAL A 559 30.07 -10.55 -1.35
CA VAL A 559 30.06 -11.61 -2.37
C VAL A 559 31.42 -11.65 -3.02
N GLN A 560 31.99 -12.82 -3.12
CA GLN A 560 33.33 -13.02 -3.62
C GLN A 560 33.26 -13.81 -4.93
N GLN A 561 33.90 -13.28 -5.97
CA GLN A 561 34.06 -13.95 -7.26
C GLN A 561 35.43 -14.61 -7.34
N ASN A 562 35.44 -15.94 -7.29
CA ASN A 562 36.67 -16.72 -7.33
C ASN A 562 37.00 -17.13 -8.76
N TRP A 563 36.07 -17.80 -9.45
CA TRP A 563 36.30 -18.34 -10.78
C TRP A 563 34.96 -18.48 -11.57
N GLY A 564 35.04 -18.41 -12.91
CA GLY A 564 33.94 -18.74 -13.79
C GLY A 564 32.89 -17.62 -13.95
N GLY A 565 31.62 -17.99 -13.87
CA GLY A 565 30.50 -17.04 -13.92
C GLY A 565 30.34 -16.31 -12.60
N ALA A 566 29.75 -15.10 -12.65
CA ALA A 566 29.40 -14.34 -11.47
C ALA A 566 27.90 -14.07 -11.43
N TYR A 567 27.27 -14.25 -10.29
CA TYR A 567 25.87 -13.90 -10.09
C TYR A 567 25.57 -13.60 -8.62
N PHE A 568 24.79 -12.56 -8.40
CA PHE A 568 24.26 -12.31 -7.07
C PHE A 568 22.87 -11.71 -7.09
N ASP A 569 22.00 -12.32 -6.30
CA ASP A 569 20.66 -11.83 -5.98
C ASP A 569 20.28 -12.17 -4.54
N CYS A 570 19.48 -11.33 -3.89
CA CYS A 570 18.96 -11.62 -2.56
C CYS A 570 17.68 -10.86 -2.25
N GLY A 571 16.94 -11.35 -1.24
CA GLY A 571 15.77 -10.68 -0.70
C GLY A 571 15.39 -11.19 0.69
N VAL A 572 14.39 -10.57 1.28
CA VAL A 572 13.81 -10.99 2.55
C VAL A 572 12.32 -11.20 2.35
N LEU A 573 11.81 -12.37 2.73
CA LEU A 573 10.39 -12.68 2.76
C LEU A 573 9.87 -12.54 4.18
N ARG A 574 8.82 -11.77 4.36
CA ARG A 574 8.00 -11.72 5.56
C ARG A 574 6.78 -12.63 5.39
N THR A 575 6.46 -13.41 6.40
CA THR A 575 5.19 -14.11 6.51
C THR A 575 4.46 -13.58 7.73
N GLU A 576 3.30 -12.99 7.53
CA GLU A 576 2.47 -12.42 8.60
C GLU A 576 2.07 -13.50 9.60
N GLY A 577 2.21 -13.20 10.87
CA GLY A 577 1.75 -14.05 11.97
C GLY A 577 0.22 -14.01 12.06
N LYS A 578 -0.37 -15.15 12.44
CA LYS A 578 -1.83 -15.29 12.59
C LYS A 578 -2.31 -14.92 14.00
N SER A 579 -1.42 -14.90 14.97
CA SER A 579 -1.74 -14.60 16.37
C SER A 579 -0.56 -14.00 17.11
N ALA A 580 -0.86 -13.11 18.06
CA ALA A 580 0.11 -12.55 18.99
C ALA A 580 0.17 -13.40 20.27
N PRO A 581 1.34 -13.84 20.72
CA PRO A 581 1.48 -14.59 21.97
C PRO A 581 1.34 -13.66 23.18
N LEU A 582 0.39 -13.94 24.04
CA LEU A 582 0.20 -13.27 25.32
C LEU A 582 0.53 -14.25 26.46
N LYS A 583 1.67 -14.05 27.11
CA LYS A 583 2.09 -14.88 28.24
C LYS A 583 1.57 -14.28 29.53
N LEU A 584 0.62 -14.96 30.15
CA LEU A 584 0.17 -14.67 31.51
C LEU A 584 0.88 -15.58 32.50
N THR A 585 1.35 -15.01 33.61
CA THR A 585 2.08 -15.73 34.67
C THR A 585 1.17 -16.10 35.85
N SER A 586 -0.03 -15.58 35.85
CA SER A 586 -1.06 -15.84 36.86
C SER A 586 -2.46 -15.54 36.28
N ASP A 587 -3.50 -15.78 37.04
CA ASP A 587 -4.89 -15.36 36.77
C ASP A 587 -5.16 -13.90 37.16
N LYS A 588 -4.15 -13.19 37.59
CA LYS A 588 -4.22 -11.78 38.01
C LYS A 588 -4.17 -10.85 36.79
N TRP A 589 -4.22 -9.55 37.06
CA TRP A 589 -4.12 -8.51 36.07
C TRP A 589 -2.71 -8.37 35.51
N HIS A 590 -2.61 -8.23 34.22
CA HIS A 590 -1.36 -7.96 33.48
C HIS A 590 -1.58 -6.79 32.53
N THR A 591 -0.51 -6.16 32.09
CA THR A 591 -0.55 -5.27 30.92
C THR A 591 -0.17 -6.03 29.67
N PHE A 592 -0.82 -5.69 28.58
CA PHE A 592 -0.51 -6.17 27.23
C PHE A 592 -0.37 -4.97 26.29
N VAL A 593 0.63 -5.01 25.44
CA VAL A 593 0.80 -4.06 24.34
C VAL A 593 0.66 -4.86 23.05
N ALA A 594 -0.26 -4.46 22.18
CA ALA A 594 -0.47 -5.16 20.92
C ALA A 594 0.79 -5.03 20.02
N PRO A 595 1.46 -6.14 19.66
CA PRO A 595 2.65 -6.07 18.84
C PRO A 595 2.24 -5.75 17.41
N GLY A 596 2.79 -4.74 16.77
CA GLY A 596 2.72 -4.38 15.36
C GLY A 596 1.47 -4.64 14.52
N HIS A 597 0.47 -5.33 15.06
CA HIS A 597 -0.81 -5.68 14.41
C HIS A 597 -1.96 -5.45 15.38
N ASN A 598 -3.15 -5.12 14.83
CA ASN A 598 -4.37 -5.16 15.62
C ASN A 598 -4.66 -6.59 16.06
N VAL A 599 -5.11 -6.77 17.28
CA VAL A 599 -5.44 -8.09 17.84
C VAL A 599 -6.88 -8.13 18.32
N ASP A 600 -7.53 -9.28 18.16
CA ASP A 600 -8.95 -9.50 18.48
C ASP A 600 -9.09 -10.47 19.66
N PHE A 601 -9.62 -9.98 20.77
CA PHE A 601 -9.92 -10.76 21.97
C PHE A 601 -11.28 -11.44 21.93
N THR A 602 -12.11 -11.16 20.90
CA THR A 602 -13.45 -11.77 20.74
C THR A 602 -13.36 -13.29 20.76
N GLY A 603 -14.16 -13.92 21.62
CA GLY A 603 -14.18 -15.38 21.73
C GLY A 603 -12.93 -16.01 22.34
N THR A 604 -11.96 -15.23 22.80
CA THR A 604 -10.83 -15.74 23.57
C THR A 604 -11.18 -15.90 25.06
N ASN A 605 -10.38 -16.68 25.79
CA ASN A 605 -10.49 -16.80 27.25
C ASN A 605 -9.79 -15.66 27.99
N VAL A 606 -9.42 -14.58 27.31
CA VAL A 606 -8.76 -13.40 27.87
C VAL A 606 -9.65 -12.20 27.58
N LYS A 607 -9.92 -11.41 28.60
CA LYS A 607 -10.58 -10.12 28.46
C LYS A 607 -9.54 -9.01 28.48
N ALA A 608 -9.72 -7.99 27.65
CA ALA A 608 -8.87 -6.80 27.54
C ALA A 608 -9.67 -5.55 27.91
N TYR A 609 -9.01 -4.60 28.58
CA TYR A 609 -9.68 -3.38 29.06
C TYR A 609 -8.76 -2.17 28.85
N LYS A 610 -9.31 -1.06 28.37
CA LYS A 610 -8.70 0.26 28.42
C LYS A 610 -9.01 0.94 29.75
N ILE A 611 -8.15 1.84 30.19
CA ILE A 611 -8.39 2.69 31.38
C ILE A 611 -8.87 4.06 30.92
N VAL A 612 -10.05 4.46 31.38
CA VAL A 612 -10.69 5.71 30.92
C VAL A 612 -10.67 6.83 31.93
N GLU A 613 -10.56 6.50 33.22
CA GLU A 613 -10.57 7.50 34.31
C GLU A 613 -9.81 6.97 35.51
N ILE A 614 -9.17 7.85 36.26
CA ILE A 614 -8.67 7.59 37.61
C ILE A 614 -9.47 8.44 38.58
N VAL A 615 -10.24 7.77 39.42
CA VAL A 615 -11.05 8.42 40.46
C VAL A 615 -10.22 8.51 41.73
N ASP A 616 -10.05 9.74 42.23
CA ASP A 616 -9.35 10.02 43.48
C ASP A 616 -10.30 9.89 44.67
N GLY A 617 -9.79 9.40 45.81
CA GLY A 617 -10.57 9.21 47.00
C GLY A 617 -9.71 8.67 48.15
N SER A 618 -10.34 8.19 49.23
CA SER A 618 -9.62 7.48 50.30
C SER A 618 -8.83 6.28 49.79
N THR A 619 -9.28 5.69 48.72
CA THR A 619 -8.56 4.70 47.88
C THR A 619 -8.80 5.09 46.42
N ALA A 620 -7.74 5.37 45.68
CA ALA A 620 -7.86 5.68 44.26
C ALA A 620 -8.17 4.42 43.48
N TYR A 621 -8.99 4.53 42.44
CA TYR A 621 -9.28 3.41 41.54
C TYR A 621 -9.33 3.86 40.06
N ALA A 622 -9.00 2.93 39.18
CA ALA A 622 -9.04 3.12 37.74
C ALA A 622 -10.31 2.49 37.17
N LYS A 623 -11.12 3.27 36.45
CA LYS A 623 -12.24 2.77 35.70
C LYS A 623 -11.74 2.14 34.39
N ALA A 624 -12.17 0.92 34.12
CA ALA A 624 -11.80 0.15 32.98
C ALA A 624 -13.02 -0.17 32.11
N GLU A 625 -12.86 -0.07 30.79
CA GLU A 625 -13.87 -0.45 29.82
C GLU A 625 -13.36 -1.62 28.99
N GLU A 626 -14.18 -2.68 28.85
CA GLU A 626 -13.82 -3.85 28.04
C GLU A 626 -13.70 -3.48 26.56
N VAL A 627 -12.68 -4.02 25.90
CA VAL A 627 -12.43 -3.81 24.50
C VAL A 627 -12.16 -5.14 23.80
N SER A 628 -12.75 -5.34 22.62
CA SER A 628 -12.58 -6.57 21.87
C SER A 628 -11.35 -6.49 20.95
N ILE A 629 -11.11 -5.34 20.32
CA ILE A 629 -10.00 -5.15 19.40
C ILE A 629 -9.03 -4.13 19.99
N VAL A 630 -7.75 -4.51 20.04
CA VAL A 630 -6.66 -3.63 20.50
C VAL A 630 -5.79 -3.27 19.32
N PRO A 631 -5.70 -1.98 18.95
CA PRO A 631 -4.86 -1.52 17.85
C PRO A 631 -3.37 -1.77 18.09
N ALA A 632 -2.62 -1.91 17.01
CA ALA A 632 -1.17 -2.04 17.03
C ALA A 632 -0.50 -0.94 17.87
N GLY A 633 0.40 -1.33 18.77
CA GLY A 633 1.14 -0.42 19.64
C GLY A 633 0.36 0.13 20.85
N GLU A 634 -0.95 -0.13 20.93
CA GLU A 634 -1.76 0.30 22.08
C GLU A 634 -1.62 -0.64 23.27
N ALA A 635 -1.72 -0.06 24.47
CA ALA A 635 -1.63 -0.77 25.75
C ALA A 635 -3.01 -0.98 26.36
N VAL A 636 -3.22 -2.17 26.92
CA VAL A 636 -4.44 -2.52 27.69
C VAL A 636 -4.06 -3.29 28.95
N VAL A 637 -4.96 -3.38 29.91
CA VAL A 637 -4.88 -4.39 30.96
C VAL A 637 -5.66 -5.63 30.54
N VAL A 638 -5.14 -6.78 30.89
CA VAL A 638 -5.73 -8.06 30.51
C VAL A 638 -5.85 -9.00 31.70
N ARG A 639 -6.85 -9.86 31.65
CA ARG A 639 -7.08 -10.92 32.63
C ARG A 639 -7.67 -12.16 31.97
N SER A 640 -7.31 -13.33 32.45
CA SER A 640 -7.87 -14.59 32.00
C SER A 640 -8.35 -15.48 33.13
N ASN A 641 -9.48 -16.11 32.97
CA ASN A 641 -9.98 -17.16 33.88
C ASN A 641 -9.34 -18.53 33.62
N GLY A 642 -8.50 -18.67 32.60
CA GLY A 642 -7.82 -19.92 32.21
C GLY A 642 -6.44 -20.12 32.83
N GLY A 643 -6.03 -19.25 33.77
CA GLY A 643 -4.77 -19.37 34.52
C GLY A 643 -3.50 -19.01 33.77
N ALA A 644 -2.36 -19.33 34.38
CA ALA A 644 -1.02 -19.05 33.86
C ALA A 644 -0.70 -19.92 32.64
N LYS A 645 -0.62 -19.35 31.48
CA LYS A 645 -0.17 -19.95 30.21
C LYS A 645 0.07 -18.91 29.14
N THR A 646 0.54 -19.35 27.99
CA THR A 646 0.57 -18.51 26.77
C THR A 646 -0.75 -18.67 26.03
N TYR A 647 -1.41 -17.55 25.77
CA TYR A 647 -2.59 -17.42 24.93
C TYR A 647 -2.18 -16.89 23.57
N ASN A 648 -2.75 -17.43 22.51
CA ASN A 648 -2.55 -16.94 21.15
C ASN A 648 -3.76 -16.06 20.78
N ILE A 649 -3.59 -14.75 20.84
CA ILE A 649 -4.65 -13.78 20.53
C ILE A 649 -4.65 -13.56 19.01
N PRO A 650 -5.76 -13.81 18.31
CA PRO A 650 -5.83 -13.64 16.85
C PRO A 650 -5.44 -12.24 16.38
N VAL A 651 -4.69 -12.15 15.30
CA VAL A 651 -4.42 -10.91 14.56
C VAL A 651 -5.61 -10.60 13.68
N THR A 652 -5.99 -9.32 13.59
CA THR A 652 -7.09 -8.85 12.73
C THR A 652 -6.67 -7.63 11.92
N LYS A 653 -7.30 -7.45 10.75
CA LYS A 653 -7.21 -6.23 9.93
C LYS A 653 -8.32 -5.22 10.24
N THR A 654 -9.22 -5.57 11.18
CA THR A 654 -10.29 -4.68 11.59
C THR A 654 -9.72 -3.46 12.30
N GLU A 655 -10.05 -2.27 11.78
CA GLU A 655 -9.67 -1.01 12.38
C GLU A 655 -10.40 -0.79 13.70
N ALA A 656 -9.67 -0.30 14.70
CA ALA A 656 -10.22 0.06 16.00
C ALA A 656 -9.46 1.26 16.57
N SER A 657 -10.07 1.92 17.56
CA SER A 657 -9.43 3.02 18.29
C SER A 657 -9.77 2.89 19.77
N LEU A 658 -8.77 3.07 20.62
CA LEU A 658 -8.94 3.14 22.08
C LEU A 658 -9.05 4.59 22.57
N ASN A 659 -9.94 5.37 21.95
CA ASN A 659 -10.15 6.75 22.35
C ASN A 659 -10.38 6.88 23.86
N GLY A 660 -9.69 7.82 24.51
CA GLY A 660 -9.75 8.05 25.95
C GLY A 660 -8.95 7.06 26.80
N ASN A 661 -8.19 6.15 26.18
CA ASN A 661 -7.34 5.23 26.95
C ASN A 661 -6.18 6.00 27.61
N MET A 662 -6.05 5.86 28.93
CA MET A 662 -4.99 6.49 29.72
C MET A 662 -3.70 5.66 29.76
N LEU A 663 -3.77 4.39 29.35
CA LEU A 663 -2.58 3.54 29.27
C LEU A 663 -1.68 3.96 28.11
N LYS A 664 -0.40 3.97 28.36
CA LYS A 664 0.64 4.19 27.35
C LYS A 664 1.50 2.94 27.18
N ALA A 665 2.04 2.77 25.99
CA ALA A 665 3.01 1.72 25.68
C ALA A 665 4.43 2.33 25.62
N THR A 666 5.41 1.61 26.18
CA THR A 666 6.81 1.98 25.99
C THR A 666 7.26 1.62 24.56
N THR A 667 7.64 2.61 23.77
CA THR A 667 8.19 2.43 22.40
C THR A 667 9.70 2.17 22.42
N ALA A 668 10.37 2.55 23.51
CA ALA A 668 11.78 2.30 23.82
C ALA A 668 11.92 2.06 25.34
N THR A 669 13.14 1.79 25.81
CA THR A 669 13.39 1.72 27.26
C THR A 669 13.06 3.06 27.90
N LEU A 670 12.15 3.04 28.91
CA LEU A 670 11.72 4.21 29.68
C LEU A 670 12.32 4.13 31.08
N THR A 671 13.18 5.08 31.45
CA THR A 671 13.72 5.19 32.82
C THR A 671 12.89 6.16 33.61
N VAL A 672 12.41 5.75 34.78
CA VAL A 672 11.60 6.59 35.67
C VAL A 672 12.49 7.59 36.38
N THR A 673 12.23 8.89 36.18
CA THR A 673 13.06 10.01 36.70
C THR A 673 12.39 10.78 37.83
N GLN A 674 11.08 10.65 38.02
CA GLN A 674 10.33 11.36 39.05
C GLN A 674 9.53 10.39 39.92
N PRO A 675 9.42 10.62 41.23
CA PRO A 675 8.63 9.76 42.09
C PRO A 675 7.14 9.85 41.74
N GLN A 676 6.45 8.73 41.86
CA GLN A 676 5.01 8.62 41.60
C GLN A 676 4.56 9.24 40.28
N SER A 677 5.38 9.14 39.24
CA SER A 677 5.05 9.62 37.91
C SER A 677 4.56 8.50 36.99
N ILE A 678 5.11 7.32 37.14
CA ILE A 678 4.83 6.13 36.32
C ILE A 678 4.30 5.02 37.20
N TYR A 679 3.20 4.41 36.79
CA TYR A 679 2.53 3.33 37.50
C TYR A 679 2.41 2.09 36.58
N CYS A 680 2.75 0.94 37.15
CA CYS A 680 2.60 -0.36 36.45
C CYS A 680 1.68 -1.28 37.26
N VAL A 681 1.03 -2.20 36.52
CA VAL A 681 0.23 -3.26 37.16
C VAL A 681 1.15 -4.16 37.98
N ALA A 682 0.82 -4.34 39.22
CA ALA A 682 1.50 -5.22 40.16
C ALA A 682 0.51 -5.77 41.22
N GLU A 683 0.99 -6.72 42.00
CA GLU A 683 0.27 -7.21 43.18
C GLU A 683 1.05 -6.87 44.44
N GLN A 684 0.42 -6.23 45.40
CA GLN A 684 0.99 -5.98 46.71
C GLN A 684 -0.03 -6.40 47.77
N ASN A 685 0.41 -7.20 48.74
CA ASN A 685 -0.45 -7.71 49.82
C ASN A 685 -1.72 -8.41 49.33
N GLY A 686 -1.65 -9.13 48.18
CA GLY A 686 -2.79 -9.83 47.60
C GLY A 686 -3.76 -8.94 46.81
N ILE A 687 -3.46 -7.67 46.64
CA ILE A 687 -4.29 -6.69 45.92
C ILE A 687 -3.60 -6.36 44.60
N SER A 688 -4.28 -6.62 43.49
CA SER A 688 -3.84 -6.22 42.17
C SER A 688 -4.27 -4.80 41.83
N GLY A 689 -3.36 -4.01 41.25
CA GLY A 689 -3.63 -2.62 40.89
C GLY A 689 -2.42 -1.98 40.22
N PHE A 690 -2.49 -0.68 39.98
CA PHE A 690 -1.35 0.10 39.51
C PHE A 690 -0.59 0.66 40.74
N TYR A 691 0.71 0.37 40.76
CA TYR A 691 1.61 0.83 41.80
C TYR A 691 2.71 1.72 41.22
N PRO A 692 3.16 2.76 41.96
CA PRO A 692 4.20 3.63 41.45
C PRO A 692 5.52 2.88 41.28
N VAL A 693 6.17 3.12 40.18
CA VAL A 693 7.47 2.56 39.86
C VAL A 693 8.57 3.40 40.52
N THR A 694 9.53 2.75 41.14
CA THR A 694 10.64 3.42 41.83
C THR A 694 11.52 4.22 40.87
N VAL A 695 11.95 5.40 41.25
CA VAL A 695 12.89 6.24 40.48
C VAL A 695 14.19 5.46 40.23
N GLY A 696 14.68 5.57 38.98
CA GLY A 696 15.85 4.83 38.50
C GLY A 696 15.51 3.46 37.87
N THR A 697 14.28 2.97 38.04
CA THR A 697 13.85 1.74 37.38
C THR A 697 13.64 1.99 35.88
N SER A 698 14.11 1.06 35.03
CA SER A 698 13.91 1.09 33.59
C SER A 698 12.84 0.08 33.15
N LEU A 699 11.81 0.54 32.47
CA LEU A 699 10.80 -0.28 31.81
C LEU A 699 11.29 -0.62 30.40
N ALA A 700 11.35 -1.90 30.06
CA ALA A 700 11.71 -2.33 28.70
C ALA A 700 10.64 -1.93 27.69
N LYS A 701 10.97 -1.84 26.40
CA LYS A 701 10.03 -1.67 25.30
C LYS A 701 8.89 -2.69 25.36
N GLY A 702 7.67 -2.29 24.98
CA GLY A 702 6.48 -3.14 24.95
C GLY A 702 5.82 -3.35 26.32
N LYS A 703 6.04 -2.45 27.28
CA LYS A 703 5.34 -2.43 28.58
C LYS A 703 4.24 -1.39 28.60
N GLY A 704 3.07 -1.79 29.11
CA GLY A 704 1.96 -0.87 29.37
C GLY A 704 2.11 -0.19 30.74
N TYR A 705 1.83 1.11 30.84
CA TYR A 705 1.94 1.89 32.05
C TYR A 705 0.95 3.07 32.06
N LEU A 706 0.65 3.59 33.25
CA LEU A 706 -0.02 4.87 33.42
C LEU A 706 1.03 5.97 33.66
N ASP A 707 0.87 7.11 32.98
CA ASP A 707 1.71 8.30 33.14
C ASP A 707 0.93 9.38 33.88
N LEU A 708 1.28 9.57 35.14
CA LEU A 708 0.72 10.60 36.00
C LEU A 708 1.72 11.73 36.30
N SER A 709 2.74 11.89 35.47
CA SER A 709 3.78 12.92 35.67
C SER A 709 3.19 14.34 35.74
N SER A 710 2.18 14.62 34.93
CA SER A 710 1.44 15.90 34.91
C SER A 710 0.22 15.96 35.83
N SER A 711 -0.12 14.88 36.53
CA SER A 711 -1.28 14.82 37.41
C SER A 711 -0.95 15.41 38.78
N ASN A 712 -1.92 16.10 39.35
CA ASN A 712 -1.88 16.52 40.77
C ASN A 712 -2.25 15.38 41.73
N VAL A 713 -2.88 14.31 41.19
CA VAL A 713 -3.28 13.11 41.93
C VAL A 713 -2.17 12.08 41.81
N LYS A 714 -1.52 11.75 42.92
CA LYS A 714 -0.39 10.80 42.97
C LYS A 714 -0.60 9.79 44.12
N PRO A 715 -1.57 8.88 43.97
CA PRO A 715 -1.92 7.94 45.06
C PRO A 715 -0.80 6.89 45.26
N SER A 716 -0.77 6.27 46.44
CA SER A 716 0.16 5.19 46.76
C SER A 716 -0.17 3.90 45.99
N SER A 717 -1.43 3.73 45.59
CA SER A 717 -1.93 2.63 44.73
C SER A 717 -3.21 3.06 44.06
N ILE A 718 -3.51 2.47 42.90
CA ILE A 718 -4.74 2.66 42.11
C ILE A 718 -5.33 1.28 41.87
N LEU A 719 -6.47 1.00 42.47
CA LEU A 719 -7.15 -0.29 42.29
C LEU A 719 -7.80 -0.34 40.90
N LEU A 720 -7.95 -1.52 40.36
CA LEU A 720 -8.72 -1.74 39.12
C LEU A 720 -10.18 -1.99 39.45
N ASP A 721 -11.04 -1.07 39.03
CA ASP A 721 -12.50 -1.18 39.17
C ASP A 721 -13.09 -1.66 37.85
N ILE A 722 -13.65 -2.85 37.88
CA ILE A 722 -14.26 -3.48 36.69
C ILE A 722 -15.61 -4.04 37.11
N ASP A 723 -16.65 -3.53 36.51
CA ASP A 723 -18.02 -4.05 36.62
C ASP A 723 -18.13 -5.44 35.98
N ASP A 724 -17.58 -6.47 36.62
CA ASP A 724 -17.92 -7.85 36.33
C ASP A 724 -19.08 -8.28 37.26
N ASP A 725 -20.17 -8.75 36.73
CA ASP A 725 -21.50 -9.04 37.29
C ASP A 725 -21.58 -9.81 38.61
N ALA A 726 -20.50 -10.04 39.34
CA ALA A 726 -20.53 -10.77 40.62
C ALA A 726 -19.48 -10.35 41.65
N THR A 727 -18.58 -9.41 41.34
CA THR A 727 -17.46 -9.09 42.25
C THR A 727 -17.20 -7.58 42.48
N SER A 728 -18.08 -6.68 42.04
CA SER A 728 -17.94 -5.26 42.27
C SER A 728 -17.92 -4.97 43.77
N ILE A 729 -16.84 -4.35 44.26
CA ILE A 729 -16.76 -3.75 45.56
C ILE A 729 -17.33 -2.35 45.40
N GLU A 730 -18.57 -2.13 45.85
CA GLU A 730 -19.08 -0.76 45.94
C GLU A 730 -18.30 0.00 47.02
N HIS A 731 -17.68 1.11 46.60
CA HIS A 731 -17.15 2.08 47.55
C HIS A 731 -18.32 2.81 48.16
N PRO A 732 -18.44 2.87 49.51
CA PRO A 732 -19.51 3.62 50.14
C PRO A 732 -19.32 5.11 49.87
N THR A 733 -20.14 5.70 49.01
CA THR A 733 -20.43 7.13 49.09
C THR A 733 -21.16 7.34 50.42
N LEU A 734 -20.74 8.31 51.22
CA LEU A 734 -21.17 8.56 52.62
C LEU A 734 -22.68 8.90 52.81
N ASP A 735 -23.54 8.65 51.79
CA ASP A 735 -24.94 9.03 51.79
C ASP A 735 -25.93 7.86 51.58
N ILE A 736 -25.59 6.63 52.01
CA ILE A 736 -26.58 5.55 52.00
C ILE A 736 -27.10 5.36 53.40
N ASP A 737 -28.31 5.79 53.64
CA ASP A 737 -29.10 5.46 54.82
C ASP A 737 -29.47 3.97 54.76
N HIS A 738 -28.66 3.14 55.42
CA HIS A 738 -28.84 1.69 55.51
C HIS A 738 -29.46 1.28 56.86
N SER A 739 -30.40 2.04 57.37
CA SER A 739 -31.01 1.74 58.69
C SER A 739 -31.65 0.36 58.81
N ASP A 740 -31.96 -0.36 57.68
CA ASP A 740 -32.67 -1.64 57.69
C ASP A 740 -31.99 -2.78 56.88
N ALA A 741 -30.84 -2.59 56.28
CA ALA A 741 -30.18 -3.63 55.46
C ALA A 741 -29.44 -4.66 56.36
N ALA A 742 -29.70 -5.98 56.14
CA ALA A 742 -29.01 -7.01 56.89
C ALA A 742 -27.52 -7.08 56.51
N ILE A 743 -26.63 -7.04 57.52
CA ILE A 743 -25.18 -7.06 57.40
C ILE A 743 -24.66 -8.47 57.63
N PHE A 744 -23.79 -8.97 56.77
CA PHE A 744 -23.14 -10.27 56.94
C PHE A 744 -21.63 -10.13 56.78
N ASN A 745 -20.87 -11.00 57.45
CA ASN A 745 -19.43 -11.14 57.21
C ASN A 745 -19.18 -12.05 55.97
N VAL A 746 -17.93 -12.20 55.56
CA VAL A 746 -17.55 -13.05 54.40
C VAL A 746 -17.83 -14.52 54.59
N ALA A 747 -18.06 -14.99 55.81
CA ALA A 747 -18.47 -16.33 56.15
C ALA A 747 -20.01 -16.51 56.11
N GLY A 748 -20.79 -15.48 55.75
CA GLY A 748 -22.26 -15.52 55.66
C GLY A 748 -22.97 -15.34 57.03
N GLN A 749 -22.28 -15.00 58.12
CA GLN A 749 -22.87 -14.79 59.42
C GLN A 749 -23.45 -13.39 59.51
N ARG A 750 -24.69 -13.28 59.99
CA ARG A 750 -25.36 -11.98 60.20
C ARG A 750 -24.71 -11.20 61.33
N MET A 751 -24.43 -9.92 61.09
CA MET A 751 -23.76 -8.99 61.99
C MET A 751 -24.70 -7.87 62.43
N GLN A 752 -24.49 -7.31 63.60
CA GLN A 752 -25.27 -6.18 64.07
C GLN A 752 -24.70 -4.82 63.57
N ARG A 753 -23.44 -4.80 63.09
CA ARG A 753 -22.77 -3.64 62.54
C ARG A 753 -21.62 -4.10 61.61
N MET A 754 -21.26 -3.25 60.67
CA MET A 754 -20.09 -3.51 59.81
C MET A 754 -18.80 -3.57 60.65
N GLN A 755 -17.92 -4.47 60.32
CA GLN A 755 -16.59 -4.62 60.89
C GLN A 755 -15.52 -4.21 59.86
N LYS A 756 -14.35 -3.82 60.36
CA LYS A 756 -13.20 -3.56 59.51
C LYS A 756 -12.91 -4.74 58.58
N GLY A 757 -12.78 -4.47 57.30
CA GLY A 757 -12.67 -5.48 56.23
C GLY A 757 -13.95 -5.60 55.40
N LEU A 758 -14.06 -6.69 54.63
CA LEU A 758 -15.17 -6.93 53.69
C LEU A 758 -16.43 -7.36 54.42
N ASN A 759 -17.52 -6.63 54.23
CA ASN A 759 -18.87 -6.93 54.72
C ASN A 759 -19.81 -7.17 53.52
N ILE A 760 -20.93 -7.85 53.74
CA ILE A 760 -22.03 -7.98 52.80
C ILE A 760 -23.25 -7.29 53.36
N VAL A 761 -23.69 -6.20 52.72
CA VAL A 761 -24.82 -5.36 53.20
C VAL A 761 -25.89 -5.33 52.09
N GLY A 762 -27.09 -5.79 52.38
CA GLY A 762 -28.16 -5.83 51.40
C GLY A 762 -27.86 -6.70 50.15
N GLY A 763 -27.00 -7.72 50.34
CA GLY A 763 -26.55 -8.59 49.23
C GLY A 763 -25.33 -8.07 48.43
N ARG A 764 -24.81 -6.88 48.78
CA ARG A 764 -23.66 -6.23 48.13
C ARG A 764 -22.41 -6.30 49.00
N LYS A 765 -21.24 -6.37 48.42
CA LYS A 765 -19.94 -6.42 49.11
C LYS A 765 -19.50 -4.98 49.45
N VAL A 766 -19.31 -4.69 50.72
CA VAL A 766 -18.90 -3.36 51.25
C VAL A 766 -17.60 -3.53 52.06
N LEU A 767 -16.56 -2.80 51.68
CA LEU A 767 -15.29 -2.78 52.41
C LEU A 767 -15.32 -1.62 53.42
N LEU A 768 -15.16 -1.95 54.72
CA LEU A 768 -14.97 -0.93 55.79
C LEU A 768 -13.49 -0.91 56.16
N ASN A 769 -12.84 0.22 55.97
CA ASN A 769 -11.43 0.45 56.28
C ASN A 769 -11.17 0.62 57.79
#